data_afd687ba2fa50e364e2047ff7cce727f
#
_entry.id   afd687ba2fa50e364e2047ff7cce727f
#
_cell.length_a   1.000
_cell.length_b   1.000
_cell.length_c   1.000
_cell.angle_alpha   90.00
_cell.angle_beta   90.00
_cell.angle_gamma   90.00
#
_symmetry.space_group_name_H-M   'P 1'
#
loop_
_entity.id
_entity.type
_entity.pdbx_description
1 polymer ?
#
loop_
_entity_poly.entity_id
_entity_poly.type
_entity_poly.pdbx_seq_one_letter_code
_entity_poly.pdbx_strand_id
1 'polypeptide(L)'
;MDAVEKAKSGHPGMPMGMADIATILYKNHLKFNPNDPEWIDRDRLIISNGHGSMLLYSCLYLTGYKDIDINQIKNFRQLHNKTAGHPEYGSAEGIETTTGPLSQGLANAVGMALAEKKLSNNYGKELFDHYTYVFAGDGCLMEGLSHEACSLAGHLKLNKLIMFFDNNSISIDGSTDLSVSDNVKKRFEAYNWNIIEIDGHKYEEIDQAIIQAKKNDAPTIISCKTKIGFGSPNKEGSASSHGSPLGEDEISLTRKKLEWNYSPFEIPDDLLREWRSFYKRNEESRNSWLSKNKELIESKNFKDSFYQKIDHQIPEKLSELKSEHFNDKTNCASRKSSELTLNLISNYQKNLIGGSADLTGSNNTKAKDMNVITSNNFNGNYIHYGIREHGMAGVMNGIALHKGLIPYGGTFLVFTDYCRPSIRLSAIMNIPVIYVMTHDSIGLGEDGPTHQPVEHLASLRSIPNLTVIRPCDIIETIEAWECAINNTGPTILVLTRQNLPMLQKDNRKENLVNKGAYKIRDFKEYDATILSSGSEVEIACSASNKLFENNNLKIRVVSMSSFELFEKNDDGYKNEILGNKPIFAIEAGVINGWEKYIKNENFVGMSTFGESGPYKDLYKHFKITDDHLIEKIIKTL
;
A
#
# COMPACT_ATOMS: atom_id res chain seq x y z
N MET A 1 1.56 11.25 -28.85
CA MET A 1 1.44 12.72 -29.10
C MET A 1 0.00 13.16 -29.34
N ASP A 2 -0.78 12.58 -30.30
CA ASP A 2 -2.15 13.00 -30.64
C ASP A 2 -3.12 13.05 -29.43
N ALA A 3 -3.08 12.05 -28.54
CA ALA A 3 -3.94 12.00 -27.38
C ALA A 3 -3.64 13.13 -26.38
N VAL A 4 -2.35 13.40 -26.14
CA VAL A 4 -1.90 14.49 -25.27
C VAL A 4 -2.29 15.85 -25.87
N GLU A 5 -2.12 16.01 -27.19
CA GLU A 5 -2.51 17.25 -27.87
C GLU A 5 -4.02 17.48 -27.83
N LYS A 6 -4.82 16.45 -28.10
CA LYS A 6 -6.28 16.53 -28.05
C LYS A 6 -6.78 16.86 -26.64
N ALA A 7 -6.16 16.28 -25.62
CA ALA A 7 -6.49 16.58 -24.22
C ALA A 7 -5.99 17.96 -23.75
N LYS A 8 -5.12 18.62 -24.53
CA LYS A 8 -4.37 19.84 -24.14
C LYS A 8 -3.69 19.69 -22.78
N SER A 9 -3.36 18.45 -22.40
CA SER A 9 -2.78 18.08 -21.10
C SER A 9 -2.11 16.72 -21.18
N GLY A 10 -0.93 16.58 -20.60
CA GLY A 10 -0.20 15.31 -20.48
C GLY A 10 1.28 15.44 -20.80
N HIS A 11 1.95 14.30 -20.87
CA HIS A 11 3.40 14.19 -20.96
C HIS A 11 3.78 13.36 -22.19
N PRO A 12 4.11 13.99 -23.33
CA PRO A 12 4.43 13.27 -24.56
C PRO A 12 5.89 12.78 -24.60
N GLY A 13 6.79 13.43 -23.86
CA GLY A 13 8.23 13.26 -24.03
C GLY A 13 8.75 11.88 -23.69
N MET A 14 8.43 11.37 -22.48
CA MET A 14 8.81 10.02 -22.08
C MET A 14 8.19 8.93 -22.97
N PRO A 15 6.89 8.94 -23.28
CA PRO A 15 6.31 7.97 -24.22
C PRO A 15 7.02 7.90 -25.57
N MET A 16 7.44 9.05 -26.11
CA MET A 16 8.16 9.10 -27.38
C MET A 16 9.60 8.58 -27.24
N GLY A 17 10.29 8.92 -26.14
CA GLY A 17 11.67 8.48 -25.87
C GLY A 17 11.78 6.98 -25.60
N MET A 18 10.76 6.37 -24.98
CA MET A 18 10.77 4.95 -24.58
C MET A 18 10.00 4.03 -25.53
N ALA A 19 9.48 4.54 -26.64
CA ALA A 19 8.66 3.77 -27.58
C ALA A 19 9.40 2.56 -28.18
N ASP A 20 10.67 2.70 -28.55
CA ASP A 20 11.48 1.62 -29.11
C ASP A 20 11.69 0.50 -28.10
N ILE A 21 11.99 0.84 -26.85
CA ILE A 21 12.17 -0.11 -25.75
C ILE A 21 10.88 -0.87 -25.47
N ALA A 22 9.75 -0.17 -25.39
CA ALA A 22 8.44 -0.78 -25.20
C ALA A 22 8.09 -1.73 -26.34
N THR A 23 8.37 -1.32 -27.59
CA THR A 23 8.11 -2.14 -28.78
C THR A 23 8.89 -3.45 -28.73
N ILE A 24 10.19 -3.41 -28.48
CA ILE A 24 11.02 -4.62 -28.42
C ILE A 24 10.62 -5.50 -27.22
N LEU A 25 10.31 -4.90 -26.07
CA LEU A 25 9.83 -5.64 -24.90
C LEU A 25 8.54 -6.43 -25.23
N TYR A 26 7.52 -5.77 -25.78
CA TYR A 26 6.25 -6.43 -26.15
C TYR A 26 6.42 -7.43 -27.27
N LYS A 27 7.21 -7.09 -28.30
CA LYS A 27 7.41 -7.93 -29.48
C LYS A 27 8.15 -9.23 -29.16
N ASN A 28 9.24 -9.17 -28.37
CA ASN A 28 10.17 -10.28 -28.23
C ASN A 28 10.20 -10.93 -26.85
N HIS A 29 9.83 -10.21 -25.77
CA HIS A 29 10.19 -10.64 -24.41
C HIS A 29 9.04 -10.76 -23.44
N LEU A 30 8.08 -9.83 -23.43
CA LEU A 30 7.01 -9.78 -22.43
C LEU A 30 6.07 -10.97 -22.57
N LYS A 31 5.91 -11.72 -21.49
CA LYS A 31 4.97 -12.84 -21.41
C LYS A 31 3.59 -12.33 -20.97
N PHE A 32 2.66 -12.21 -21.94
CA PHE A 32 1.32 -11.67 -21.72
C PHE A 32 0.29 -12.31 -22.64
N ASN A 33 -0.99 -12.17 -22.29
CA ASN A 33 -2.10 -12.54 -23.17
C ASN A 33 -3.30 -11.59 -22.95
N PRO A 34 -3.68 -10.75 -23.91
CA PRO A 34 -4.78 -9.81 -23.76
C PRO A 34 -6.16 -10.50 -23.68
N ASN A 35 -6.26 -11.79 -24.05
CA ASN A 35 -7.48 -12.60 -23.89
C ASN A 35 -7.55 -13.28 -22.52
N ASP A 36 -6.47 -13.23 -21.73
CA ASP A 36 -6.38 -13.76 -20.37
C ASP A 36 -5.48 -12.83 -19.53
N PRO A 37 -5.93 -11.60 -19.26
CA PRO A 37 -5.15 -10.58 -18.57
C PRO A 37 -4.82 -10.96 -17.12
N GLU A 38 -5.57 -11.89 -16.53
CA GLU A 38 -5.35 -12.42 -15.18
C GLU A 38 -4.48 -13.70 -15.15
N TRP A 39 -3.88 -14.09 -16.27
CA TRP A 39 -2.97 -15.24 -16.29
C TRP A 39 -1.92 -15.11 -15.17
N ILE A 40 -1.94 -16.09 -14.26
CA ILE A 40 -1.15 -16.03 -13.02
C ILE A 40 0.34 -15.86 -13.31
N ASP A 41 0.86 -16.60 -14.31
CA ASP A 41 2.29 -16.59 -14.66
C ASP A 41 2.65 -15.60 -15.79
N ARG A 42 1.83 -14.59 -16.05
CA ARG A 42 2.20 -13.48 -16.96
C ARG A 42 3.29 -12.63 -16.34
N ASP A 43 4.11 -12.02 -17.17
CA ASP A 43 5.03 -10.97 -16.71
C ASP A 43 4.26 -9.74 -16.21
N ARG A 44 4.88 -8.96 -15.33
CA ARG A 44 4.35 -7.69 -14.81
C ARG A 44 5.10 -6.54 -15.45
N LEU A 45 4.38 -5.55 -15.97
CA LEU A 45 4.96 -4.32 -16.50
C LEU A 45 4.45 -3.11 -15.74
N ILE A 46 5.35 -2.38 -15.11
CA ILE A 46 5.07 -1.20 -14.31
C ILE A 46 5.71 0.04 -14.94
N ILE A 47 4.95 1.11 -15.07
CA ILE A 47 5.46 2.42 -15.46
C ILE A 47 5.59 3.27 -14.20
N SER A 48 6.76 3.26 -13.54
CA SER A 48 7.01 4.00 -12.29
C SER A 48 7.08 5.52 -12.52
N ASN A 49 7.55 5.95 -13.69
CA ASN A 49 7.41 7.30 -14.19
C ASN A 49 6.02 7.50 -14.79
N GLY A 50 4.99 7.40 -13.93
CA GLY A 50 3.57 7.27 -14.31
C GLY A 50 3.01 8.42 -15.14
N HIS A 51 3.70 9.57 -15.20
CA HIS A 51 3.36 10.65 -16.12
C HIS A 51 3.44 10.20 -17.59
N GLY A 52 4.28 9.19 -17.91
CA GLY A 52 4.34 8.54 -19.22
C GLY A 52 3.20 7.56 -19.51
N SER A 53 2.05 7.68 -18.86
CA SER A 53 0.90 6.77 -18.92
C SER A 53 0.44 6.43 -20.33
N MET A 54 0.55 7.39 -21.27
CA MET A 54 0.13 7.19 -22.67
C MET A 54 0.95 6.11 -23.37
N LEU A 55 2.20 5.86 -22.96
CA LEU A 55 2.98 4.73 -23.49
C LEU A 55 2.29 3.40 -23.13
N LEU A 56 1.90 3.22 -21.87
CA LEU A 56 1.20 2.02 -21.43
C LEU A 56 -0.14 1.86 -22.16
N TYR A 57 -0.95 2.90 -22.19
CA TYR A 57 -2.27 2.84 -22.84
C TYR A 57 -2.16 2.55 -24.35
N SER A 58 -1.16 3.13 -25.02
CA SER A 58 -0.89 2.82 -26.42
C SER A 58 -0.51 1.35 -26.62
N CYS A 59 0.35 0.81 -25.77
CA CYS A 59 0.73 -0.60 -25.83
C CYS A 59 -0.47 -1.53 -25.56
N LEU A 60 -1.32 -1.22 -24.57
CA LEU A 60 -2.52 -1.99 -24.28
C LEU A 60 -3.51 -1.98 -25.46
N TYR A 61 -3.72 -0.82 -26.08
CA TYR A 61 -4.55 -0.72 -27.27
C TYR A 61 -3.99 -1.53 -28.44
N LEU A 62 -2.70 -1.34 -28.75
CA LEU A 62 -2.04 -1.99 -29.88
C LEU A 62 -2.03 -3.51 -29.74
N THR A 63 -1.82 -4.01 -28.54
CA THR A 63 -1.79 -5.47 -28.25
C THR A 63 -3.17 -6.08 -28.10
N GLY A 64 -4.24 -5.28 -28.03
CA GLY A 64 -5.63 -5.75 -28.09
C GLY A 64 -6.28 -6.06 -26.75
N TYR A 65 -5.83 -5.43 -25.65
CA TYR A 65 -6.60 -5.44 -24.39
C TYR A 65 -7.96 -4.78 -24.60
N LYS A 66 -9.03 -5.46 -24.19
CA LYS A 66 -10.41 -5.06 -24.51
C LYS A 66 -10.84 -3.74 -23.91
N ASP A 67 -10.30 -3.42 -22.75
CA ASP A 67 -10.67 -2.22 -21.99
C ASP A 67 -10.16 -0.91 -22.61
N ILE A 68 -9.11 -0.97 -23.43
CA ILE A 68 -8.50 0.21 -24.04
C ILE A 68 -8.70 0.16 -25.57
N ASP A 69 -9.78 0.74 -26.04
CA ASP A 69 -10.04 0.95 -27.45
C ASP A 69 -9.55 2.33 -27.93
N ILE A 70 -9.70 2.62 -29.22
CA ILE A 70 -9.27 3.89 -29.81
C ILE A 70 -10.04 5.09 -29.24
N ASN A 71 -11.28 4.90 -28.78
CA ASN A 71 -12.06 5.97 -28.17
C ASN A 71 -11.54 6.30 -26.76
N GLN A 72 -11.10 5.27 -26.00
CA GLN A 72 -10.41 5.50 -24.74
C GLN A 72 -9.12 6.32 -24.96
N ILE A 73 -8.32 6.00 -25.97
CA ILE A 73 -7.12 6.79 -26.33
C ILE A 73 -7.49 8.23 -26.72
N LYS A 74 -8.53 8.41 -27.54
CA LYS A 74 -9.02 9.74 -27.98
C LYS A 74 -9.56 10.59 -26.83
N ASN A 75 -10.03 9.97 -25.76
CA ASN A 75 -10.59 10.61 -24.57
C ASN A 75 -9.64 10.57 -23.36
N PHE A 76 -8.33 10.57 -23.63
CA PHE A 76 -7.31 10.64 -22.61
C PHE A 76 -7.57 11.78 -21.61
N ARG A 77 -7.46 11.49 -20.30
CA ARG A 77 -7.68 12.45 -19.19
C ARG A 77 -9.11 13.03 -19.11
N GLN A 78 -10.08 12.41 -19.76
CA GLN A 78 -11.47 12.85 -19.61
C GLN A 78 -12.17 12.10 -18.48
N LEU A 79 -13.15 12.75 -17.84
CA LEU A 79 -13.93 12.16 -16.74
C LEU A 79 -14.59 10.86 -17.19
N HIS A 80 -14.57 9.84 -16.36
CA HIS A 80 -15.09 8.49 -16.60
C HIS A 80 -14.39 7.69 -17.72
N ASN A 81 -13.25 8.16 -18.22
CA ASN A 81 -12.48 7.42 -19.20
C ASN A 81 -11.42 6.53 -18.51
N LYS A 82 -11.13 5.35 -19.09
CA LYS A 82 -10.17 4.39 -18.53
C LYS A 82 -8.72 4.82 -18.67
N THR A 83 -8.42 5.76 -19.58
CA THR A 83 -7.09 6.33 -19.79
C THR A 83 -6.91 7.58 -18.93
N ALA A 84 -6.74 7.37 -17.62
CA ALA A 84 -6.49 8.42 -16.66
C ALA A 84 -5.15 9.15 -16.88
N GLY A 85 -4.93 10.27 -16.22
CA GLY A 85 -3.69 11.05 -16.34
C GLY A 85 -2.43 10.29 -15.98
N HIS A 86 -2.54 9.37 -15.04
CA HIS A 86 -1.52 8.42 -14.60
C HIS A 86 -2.18 7.04 -14.49
N PRO A 87 -1.44 5.92 -14.60
CA PRO A 87 -2.03 4.59 -14.48
C PRO A 87 -2.74 4.40 -13.13
N GLU A 88 -3.96 3.87 -13.18
CA GLU A 88 -4.79 3.58 -12.01
C GLU A 88 -5.16 2.10 -11.99
N TYR A 89 -4.74 1.38 -10.95
CA TYR A 89 -5.07 -0.03 -10.76
C TYR A 89 -6.60 -0.24 -10.73
N GLY A 90 -7.06 -1.22 -11.49
CA GLY A 90 -8.49 -1.55 -11.58
C GLY A 90 -9.28 -0.71 -12.60
N SER A 91 -8.69 0.34 -13.21
CA SER A 91 -9.36 1.12 -14.26
C SER A 91 -9.43 0.38 -15.60
N ALA A 92 -8.41 -0.40 -15.93
CA ALA A 92 -8.37 -1.25 -17.11
C ALA A 92 -7.48 -2.47 -16.91
N GLU A 93 -7.78 -3.56 -17.63
CA GLU A 93 -6.94 -4.74 -17.69
C GLU A 93 -5.52 -4.41 -18.20
N GLY A 94 -4.50 -5.03 -17.61
CA GLY A 94 -3.09 -4.79 -17.95
C GLY A 94 -2.44 -3.63 -17.21
N ILE A 95 -3.16 -2.92 -16.33
CA ILE A 95 -2.59 -1.92 -15.43
C ILE A 95 -2.30 -2.58 -14.08
N GLU A 96 -1.03 -2.81 -13.80
CA GLU A 96 -0.58 -3.60 -12.65
C GLU A 96 -0.61 -2.84 -11.32
N THR A 97 -0.52 -1.51 -11.35
CA THR A 97 -0.49 -0.66 -10.15
C THR A 97 -0.86 0.79 -10.46
N THR A 98 -1.25 1.54 -9.43
CA THR A 98 -1.43 3.00 -9.52
C THR A 98 -0.08 3.68 -9.32
N THR A 99 0.30 4.50 -10.31
CA THR A 99 1.51 5.32 -10.27
C THR A 99 1.20 6.80 -10.49
N GLY A 100 2.20 7.64 -10.47
CA GLY A 100 2.07 9.10 -10.53
C GLY A 100 3.03 9.73 -9.53
N PRO A 101 2.90 9.46 -8.21
CA PRO A 101 3.99 9.75 -7.28
C PRO A 101 5.20 8.91 -7.67
N LEU A 102 6.31 9.60 -7.98
CA LEU A 102 7.51 8.97 -8.52
C LEU A 102 8.08 7.91 -7.56
N SER A 103 8.71 6.88 -8.10
CA SER A 103 9.30 5.73 -7.38
C SER A 103 8.33 4.76 -6.70
N GLN A 104 7.06 5.11 -6.52
CA GLN A 104 6.07 4.19 -5.92
C GLN A 104 5.93 2.90 -6.76
N GLY A 105 5.83 3.04 -8.08
CA GLY A 105 5.78 1.90 -9.00
C GLY A 105 7.04 1.02 -8.92
N LEU A 106 8.21 1.63 -8.74
CA LEU A 106 9.46 0.89 -8.56
C LEU A 106 9.44 0.06 -7.26
N ALA A 107 8.99 0.62 -6.14
CA ALA A 107 8.85 -0.11 -4.89
C ALA A 107 7.80 -1.24 -5.01
N ASN A 108 6.68 -0.99 -5.72
CA ASN A 108 5.70 -2.03 -6.00
C ASN A 108 6.30 -3.15 -6.88
N ALA A 109 7.13 -2.82 -7.88
CA ALA A 109 7.83 -3.81 -8.70
C ALA A 109 8.76 -4.71 -7.86
N VAL A 110 9.46 -4.15 -6.88
CA VAL A 110 10.25 -4.93 -5.91
C VAL A 110 9.37 -5.89 -5.13
N GLY A 111 8.19 -5.45 -4.68
CA GLY A 111 7.22 -6.28 -3.99
C GLY A 111 6.67 -7.42 -4.85
N MET A 112 6.37 -7.14 -6.12
CA MET A 112 5.90 -8.17 -7.07
C MET A 112 6.99 -9.20 -7.36
N ALA A 113 8.24 -8.78 -7.58
CA ALA A 113 9.36 -9.68 -7.80
C ALA A 113 9.67 -10.54 -6.56
N LEU A 114 9.50 -9.99 -5.36
CA LEU A 114 9.62 -10.74 -4.11
C LEU A 114 8.51 -11.78 -3.98
N ALA A 115 7.27 -11.40 -4.30
CA ALA A 115 6.12 -12.31 -4.27
C ALA A 115 6.29 -13.45 -5.27
N GLU A 116 6.70 -13.17 -6.50
CA GLU A 116 7.03 -14.19 -7.50
C GLU A 116 8.06 -15.17 -6.95
N LYS A 117 9.20 -14.67 -6.44
CA LYS A 117 10.28 -15.52 -5.94
C LYS A 117 9.84 -16.39 -4.76
N LYS A 118 9.03 -15.84 -3.85
CA LYS A 118 8.44 -16.57 -2.72
C LYS A 118 7.47 -17.65 -3.19
N LEU A 119 6.56 -17.32 -4.11
CA LEU A 119 5.57 -18.25 -4.63
C LEU A 119 6.21 -19.34 -5.50
N SER A 120 7.20 -18.98 -6.32
CA SER A 120 8.03 -19.92 -7.08
C SER A 120 8.76 -20.91 -6.17
N ASN A 121 9.26 -20.44 -5.02
CA ASN A 121 9.87 -21.31 -4.01
C ASN A 121 8.85 -22.26 -3.36
N ASN A 122 7.61 -21.81 -3.14
CA ASN A 122 6.56 -22.61 -2.49
C ASN A 122 5.88 -23.61 -3.43
N TYR A 123 5.63 -23.22 -4.68
CA TYR A 123 4.82 -23.99 -5.64
C TYR A 123 5.61 -24.51 -6.85
N GLY A 124 6.87 -24.12 -6.97
CA GLY A 124 7.74 -24.50 -8.08
C GLY A 124 7.67 -23.54 -9.28
N LYS A 125 8.76 -23.55 -10.07
CA LYS A 125 8.90 -22.75 -11.29
C LYS A 125 7.92 -23.15 -12.40
N GLU A 126 7.34 -24.31 -12.32
CA GLU A 126 6.32 -24.73 -13.29
C GLU A 126 5.03 -23.92 -13.16
N LEU A 127 4.77 -23.36 -11.97
CA LEU A 127 3.60 -22.53 -11.72
C LEU A 127 3.93 -21.02 -11.72
N PHE A 128 5.08 -20.61 -11.16
CA PHE A 128 5.51 -19.22 -11.07
C PHE A 128 6.93 -19.05 -11.64
N ASP A 129 7.02 -18.48 -12.83
CA ASP A 129 8.30 -18.23 -13.52
C ASP A 129 8.22 -16.98 -14.41
N HIS A 130 7.74 -15.87 -13.85
CA HIS A 130 7.57 -14.63 -14.58
C HIS A 130 8.51 -13.53 -14.10
N TYR A 131 8.75 -12.57 -15.00
CA TYR A 131 9.56 -11.39 -14.75
C TYR A 131 8.67 -10.21 -14.32
N THR A 132 9.27 -9.30 -13.56
CA THR A 132 8.72 -7.97 -13.29
C THR A 132 9.60 -6.95 -13.99
N TYR A 133 9.01 -6.25 -14.96
CA TYR A 133 9.64 -5.16 -15.68
C TYR A 133 9.14 -3.83 -15.14
N VAL A 134 10.05 -2.87 -14.96
CA VAL A 134 9.67 -1.53 -14.51
C VAL A 134 10.39 -0.46 -15.32
N PHE A 135 9.64 0.53 -15.79
CA PHE A 135 10.19 1.73 -16.41
C PHE A 135 10.32 2.82 -15.37
N ALA A 136 11.49 3.42 -15.26
CA ALA A 136 11.80 4.47 -14.30
C ALA A 136 12.62 5.57 -14.98
N GLY A 137 12.36 6.82 -14.64
CA GLY A 137 13.15 7.97 -15.12
C GLY A 137 14.02 8.55 -14.00
N ASP A 138 14.76 9.60 -14.31
CA ASP A 138 15.64 10.31 -13.38
C ASP A 138 14.92 10.69 -12.09
N GLY A 139 13.73 11.27 -12.16
CA GLY A 139 12.94 11.64 -11.00
C GLY A 139 12.57 10.46 -10.10
N CYS A 140 12.32 9.27 -10.67
CA CYS A 140 12.11 8.07 -9.87
C CYS A 140 13.37 7.70 -9.08
N LEU A 141 14.56 7.87 -9.66
CA LEU A 141 15.81 7.53 -9.01
C LEU A 141 16.30 8.60 -8.01
N MET A 142 15.80 9.82 -8.09
CA MET A 142 16.05 10.89 -7.12
C MET A 142 15.26 10.70 -5.82
N GLU A 143 14.08 10.07 -5.87
CA GLU A 143 13.26 9.81 -4.69
C GLU A 143 13.96 8.89 -3.69
N GLY A 144 13.88 9.23 -2.38
CA GLY A 144 14.44 8.40 -1.30
C GLY A 144 13.91 6.96 -1.31
N LEU A 145 12.64 6.77 -1.68
CA LEU A 145 12.01 5.47 -1.82
C LEU A 145 12.76 4.53 -2.78
N SER A 146 13.35 5.07 -3.87
CA SER A 146 14.16 4.26 -4.79
C SER A 146 15.39 3.67 -4.13
N HIS A 147 16.05 4.44 -3.26
CA HIS A 147 17.22 3.98 -2.51
C HIS A 147 16.86 2.82 -1.56
N GLU A 148 15.75 2.97 -0.83
CA GLU A 148 15.25 1.93 0.09
C GLU A 148 14.88 0.65 -0.65
N ALA A 149 14.04 0.76 -1.69
CA ALA A 149 13.53 -0.38 -2.44
C ALA A 149 14.61 -1.10 -3.25
N CYS A 150 15.47 -0.36 -3.98
CA CYS A 150 16.52 -0.97 -4.79
C CYS A 150 17.61 -1.62 -3.94
N SER A 151 17.99 -1.02 -2.81
CA SER A 151 18.91 -1.63 -1.85
C SER A 151 18.37 -2.96 -1.30
N LEU A 152 17.08 -3.02 -0.95
CA LEU A 152 16.42 -4.25 -0.50
C LEU A 152 16.38 -5.31 -1.62
N ALA A 153 16.05 -4.91 -2.85
CA ALA A 153 15.98 -5.82 -3.99
C ALA A 153 17.33 -6.49 -4.29
N GLY A 154 18.42 -5.72 -4.26
CA GLY A 154 19.76 -6.27 -4.42
C GLY A 154 20.17 -7.17 -3.26
N HIS A 155 19.86 -6.78 -2.00
CA HIS A 155 20.10 -7.60 -0.82
C HIS A 155 19.43 -8.98 -0.91
N LEU A 156 18.17 -9.02 -1.39
CA LEU A 156 17.40 -10.26 -1.58
C LEU A 156 17.69 -10.97 -2.91
N LYS A 157 18.56 -10.41 -3.76
CA LYS A 157 18.88 -10.97 -5.08
C LYS A 157 17.63 -11.29 -5.91
N LEU A 158 16.74 -10.30 -6.09
CA LEU A 158 15.49 -10.47 -6.85
C LEU A 158 15.78 -10.48 -8.36
N ASN A 159 16.35 -11.55 -8.86
CA ASN A 159 16.91 -11.66 -10.20
C ASN A 159 15.90 -11.58 -11.36
N LYS A 160 14.60 -11.72 -11.09
CA LYS A 160 13.54 -11.52 -12.08
C LYS A 160 12.98 -10.09 -12.12
N LEU A 161 13.61 -9.16 -11.39
CA LEU A 161 13.33 -7.74 -11.49
C LEU A 161 14.27 -7.10 -12.51
N ILE A 162 13.71 -6.54 -13.59
CA ILE A 162 14.45 -5.85 -14.64
C ILE A 162 13.90 -4.43 -14.74
N MET A 163 14.76 -3.44 -14.50
CA MET A 163 14.42 -2.03 -14.60
C MET A 163 15.02 -1.42 -15.87
N PHE A 164 14.18 -0.78 -16.68
CA PHE A 164 14.61 0.11 -17.75
C PHE A 164 14.68 1.53 -17.21
N PHE A 165 15.87 2.07 -17.14
CA PHE A 165 16.11 3.44 -16.74
C PHE A 165 16.13 4.35 -17.96
N ASP A 166 15.13 5.23 -18.08
CA ASP A 166 15.05 6.28 -19.09
C ASP A 166 16.08 7.38 -18.80
N ASN A 167 17.30 7.15 -19.25
CA ASN A 167 18.43 8.04 -19.04
C ASN A 167 18.48 9.10 -20.14
N ASN A 168 17.55 10.07 -20.07
CA ASN A 168 17.43 11.15 -21.04
C ASN A 168 18.02 12.48 -20.55
N SER A 169 18.49 12.55 -19.32
CA SER A 169 19.10 13.72 -18.68
C SER A 169 18.20 14.95 -18.56
N ILE A 170 16.87 14.79 -18.63
CA ILE A 170 15.90 15.90 -18.57
C ILE A 170 14.86 15.64 -17.48
N SER A 171 14.62 16.67 -16.69
CA SER A 171 13.49 16.78 -15.78
C SER A 171 12.52 17.88 -16.25
N ILE A 172 11.49 18.18 -15.45
CA ILE A 172 10.52 19.23 -15.78
C ILE A 172 11.14 20.63 -15.77
N ASP A 173 12.14 20.84 -14.91
CA ASP A 173 12.84 22.14 -14.77
C ASP A 173 13.97 22.33 -15.80
N GLY A 174 14.41 21.25 -16.47
CA GLY A 174 15.51 21.32 -17.44
C GLY A 174 16.45 20.11 -17.34
N SER A 175 17.76 20.38 -17.56
CA SER A 175 18.79 19.36 -17.41
C SER A 175 18.86 18.83 -15.98
N THR A 176 19.03 17.51 -15.84
CA THR A 176 19.27 16.89 -14.51
C THR A 176 20.52 17.41 -13.82
N ASP A 177 21.51 17.94 -14.56
CA ASP A 177 22.73 18.55 -14.01
C ASP A 177 22.45 19.75 -13.09
N LEU A 178 21.23 20.32 -13.14
CA LEU A 178 20.80 21.38 -12.23
C LEU A 178 20.69 20.89 -10.77
N SER A 179 20.43 19.60 -10.56
CA SER A 179 20.09 19.07 -9.24
C SER A 179 20.77 17.74 -8.89
N VAL A 180 21.37 17.01 -9.86
CA VAL A 180 21.95 15.70 -9.67
C VAL A 180 23.31 15.59 -10.32
N SER A 181 24.28 15.09 -9.57
CA SER A 181 25.62 14.71 -10.05
C SER A 181 25.96 13.26 -9.70
N ASP A 182 24.97 12.48 -9.27
CA ASP A 182 25.17 11.10 -8.85
C ASP A 182 25.57 10.21 -10.03
N ASN A 183 26.45 9.26 -9.74
CA ASN A 183 26.76 8.20 -10.69
C ASN A 183 25.80 7.01 -10.46
N VAL A 184 24.73 6.95 -11.26
CA VAL A 184 23.70 5.90 -11.16
C VAL A 184 24.33 4.50 -11.25
N LYS A 185 25.27 4.28 -12.17
CA LYS A 185 25.97 2.99 -12.32
C LYS A 185 26.64 2.55 -11.01
N LYS A 186 27.49 3.41 -10.45
CA LYS A 186 28.18 3.10 -9.17
C LYS A 186 27.21 2.88 -8.02
N ARG A 187 26.10 3.64 -7.99
CA ARG A 187 25.05 3.48 -6.98
C ARG A 187 24.42 2.09 -7.06
N PHE A 188 24.05 1.62 -8.25
CA PHE A 188 23.44 0.30 -8.44
C PHE A 188 24.47 -0.84 -8.27
N GLU A 189 25.74 -0.63 -8.63
CA GLU A 189 26.82 -1.55 -8.28
C GLU A 189 26.90 -1.76 -6.76
N ALA A 190 26.85 -0.66 -5.98
CA ALA A 190 26.84 -0.73 -4.51
C ALA A 190 25.59 -1.43 -3.94
N TYR A 191 24.48 -1.43 -4.64
CA TYR A 191 23.28 -2.20 -4.27
C TYR A 191 23.34 -3.67 -4.71
N ASN A 192 24.41 -4.14 -5.33
CA ASN A 192 24.55 -5.48 -5.90
C ASN A 192 23.56 -5.77 -7.04
N TRP A 193 23.26 -4.79 -7.87
CA TRP A 193 22.52 -4.97 -9.12
C TRP A 193 23.47 -5.20 -10.29
N ASN A 194 23.01 -5.93 -11.30
CA ASN A 194 23.67 -5.96 -12.60
C ASN A 194 23.32 -4.69 -13.38
N ILE A 195 24.29 -4.14 -14.11
CA ILE A 195 24.12 -2.93 -14.90
C ILE A 195 24.44 -3.22 -16.36
N ILE A 196 23.53 -2.84 -17.26
CA ILE A 196 23.71 -2.89 -18.71
C ILE A 196 23.43 -1.49 -19.25
N GLU A 197 24.32 -0.94 -20.05
CA GLU A 197 24.16 0.39 -20.66
C GLU A 197 23.97 0.23 -22.16
N ILE A 198 22.93 0.85 -22.73
CA ILE A 198 22.56 0.74 -24.15
C ILE A 198 22.14 2.08 -24.75
N ASP A 199 22.19 2.16 -26.07
CA ASP A 199 21.45 3.16 -26.82
C ASP A 199 19.97 2.70 -26.90
N GLY A 200 19.06 3.45 -26.24
CA GLY A 200 17.63 3.13 -26.16
C GLY A 200 16.86 3.24 -27.48
N HIS A 201 17.52 3.64 -28.57
CA HIS A 201 16.95 3.71 -29.91
C HIS A 201 17.50 2.65 -30.87
N LYS A 202 18.37 1.73 -30.38
CA LYS A 202 18.91 0.62 -31.15
C LYS A 202 18.27 -0.71 -30.77
N TYR A 203 17.46 -1.23 -31.68
CA TYR A 203 16.64 -2.42 -31.43
C TYR A 203 17.46 -3.65 -31.02
N GLU A 204 18.61 -3.86 -31.66
CA GLU A 204 19.50 -4.99 -31.38
C GLU A 204 20.14 -4.87 -29.98
N GLU A 205 20.53 -3.66 -29.55
CA GLU A 205 21.08 -3.43 -28.22
C GLU A 205 20.00 -3.66 -27.15
N ILE A 206 18.75 -3.19 -27.36
CA ILE A 206 17.63 -3.40 -26.45
C ILE A 206 17.34 -4.91 -26.30
N ASP A 207 17.23 -5.63 -27.41
CA ASP A 207 16.95 -7.06 -27.43
C ASP A 207 18.03 -7.87 -26.69
N GLN A 208 19.30 -7.64 -26.99
CA GLN A 208 20.42 -8.32 -26.36
C GLN A 208 20.55 -7.99 -24.86
N ALA A 209 20.27 -6.75 -24.46
CA ALA A 209 20.29 -6.35 -23.06
C ALA A 209 19.25 -7.12 -22.24
N ILE A 210 18.03 -7.31 -22.77
CA ILE A 210 16.99 -8.08 -22.09
C ILE A 210 17.38 -9.57 -22.00
N ILE A 211 17.94 -10.14 -23.07
CA ILE A 211 18.44 -11.52 -23.07
C ILE A 211 19.54 -11.70 -22.03
N GLN A 212 20.45 -10.74 -21.91
CA GLN A 212 21.53 -10.78 -20.91
C GLN A 212 20.96 -10.61 -19.48
N ALA A 213 20.04 -9.68 -19.28
CA ALA A 213 19.41 -9.44 -17.97
C ALA A 213 18.72 -10.70 -17.42
N LYS A 214 18.05 -11.47 -18.29
CA LYS A 214 17.37 -12.72 -17.92
C LYS A 214 18.32 -13.85 -17.47
N LYS A 215 19.61 -13.75 -17.75
CA LYS A 215 20.63 -14.76 -17.37
C LYS A 215 21.30 -14.45 -16.03
N ASN A 216 21.06 -13.26 -15.47
CA ASN A 216 21.70 -12.80 -14.25
C ASN A 216 21.05 -13.41 -12.99
N ASP A 217 21.81 -13.49 -11.92
CA ASP A 217 21.39 -14.03 -10.61
C ASP A 217 20.98 -12.92 -9.60
N ALA A 218 21.05 -11.66 -10.01
CA ALA A 218 20.67 -10.47 -9.26
C ALA A 218 19.76 -9.57 -10.10
N PRO A 219 19.03 -8.62 -9.49
CA PRO A 219 18.22 -7.68 -10.25
C PRO A 219 19.06 -6.88 -11.23
N THR A 220 18.49 -6.48 -12.35
CA THR A 220 19.22 -5.79 -13.42
C THR A 220 18.60 -4.43 -13.71
N ILE A 221 19.45 -3.40 -13.79
CA ILE A 221 19.11 -2.11 -14.37
C ILE A 221 19.70 -2.03 -15.79
N ILE A 222 18.85 -1.77 -16.77
CA ILE A 222 19.23 -1.45 -18.14
C ILE A 222 19.15 0.06 -18.27
N SER A 223 20.29 0.74 -18.27
CA SER A 223 20.37 2.19 -18.49
C SER A 223 20.26 2.49 -19.98
N CYS A 224 19.10 2.96 -20.37
CA CYS A 224 18.77 3.25 -21.76
C CYS A 224 19.06 4.72 -22.04
N LYS A 225 20.09 5.03 -22.79
CA LYS A 225 20.31 6.39 -23.26
C LYS A 225 19.26 6.72 -24.30
N THR A 226 18.34 7.61 -23.94
CA THR A 226 17.21 8.02 -24.77
C THR A 226 17.22 9.51 -25.01
N LYS A 227 16.27 9.96 -25.81
CA LYS A 227 15.97 11.39 -26.00
C LYS A 227 14.51 11.64 -25.69
N ILE A 228 14.24 12.48 -24.70
CA ILE A 228 12.88 12.90 -24.40
C ILE A 228 12.26 13.57 -25.65
N GLY A 229 11.00 13.26 -25.98
CA GLY A 229 10.35 13.78 -27.16
C GLY A 229 11.01 13.35 -28.50
N PHE A 230 11.60 12.14 -28.51
CA PHE A 230 12.28 11.59 -29.71
C PHE A 230 11.46 11.73 -30.96
N GLY A 231 12.08 12.21 -32.03
CA GLY A 231 11.44 12.45 -33.31
C GLY A 231 10.85 13.86 -33.48
N SER A 232 10.73 14.66 -32.41
CA SER A 232 10.26 16.05 -32.50
C SER A 232 11.39 16.97 -32.99
N PRO A 233 11.25 17.65 -34.13
CA PRO A 233 12.37 18.44 -34.72
C PRO A 233 12.87 19.55 -33.80
N ASN A 234 11.98 20.25 -33.08
CA ASN A 234 12.31 21.43 -32.29
C ASN A 234 12.26 21.19 -30.77
N LYS A 235 11.66 20.08 -30.30
CA LYS A 235 11.44 19.81 -28.87
C LYS A 235 12.14 18.55 -28.36
N GLU A 236 12.78 17.75 -29.24
CA GLU A 236 13.58 16.58 -28.84
C GLU A 236 14.72 17.01 -27.92
N GLY A 237 14.90 16.28 -26.81
CA GLY A 237 15.95 16.56 -25.80
C GLY A 237 15.68 17.81 -24.96
N SER A 238 14.47 18.35 -24.99
CA SER A 238 14.11 19.58 -24.28
C SER A 238 13.06 19.34 -23.20
N ALA A 239 13.14 20.06 -22.08
CA ALA A 239 12.14 20.08 -21.01
C ALA A 239 10.74 20.49 -21.52
N SER A 240 10.66 21.25 -22.61
CA SER A 240 9.40 21.65 -23.24
C SER A 240 8.56 20.48 -23.78
N SER A 241 9.15 19.30 -23.98
CA SER A 241 8.43 18.07 -24.34
C SER A 241 8.05 17.22 -23.12
N HIS A 242 8.51 17.58 -21.91
CA HIS A 242 8.28 16.77 -20.71
C HIS A 242 6.80 16.73 -20.32
N GLY A 243 6.22 17.86 -19.95
CA GLY A 243 4.90 17.94 -19.30
C GLY A 243 3.86 18.79 -20.04
N SER A 244 4.08 19.08 -21.32
CA SER A 244 3.19 19.90 -22.14
C SER A 244 2.93 19.28 -23.50
N PRO A 245 1.75 19.50 -24.11
CA PRO A 245 1.49 19.15 -25.49
C PRO A 245 2.55 19.73 -26.44
N LEU A 246 2.87 19.01 -27.51
CA LEU A 246 3.87 19.47 -28.49
C LEU A 246 3.37 20.68 -29.30
N GLY A 247 2.06 20.80 -29.48
CA GLY A 247 1.44 21.75 -30.42
C GLY A 247 1.24 21.14 -31.82
N GLU A 248 0.18 21.58 -32.51
CA GLU A 248 -0.24 20.99 -33.77
C GLU A 248 0.84 21.11 -34.85
N ASP A 249 1.53 22.26 -34.95
CA ASP A 249 2.63 22.48 -35.87
C ASP A 249 3.80 21.52 -35.63
N GLU A 250 4.21 21.37 -34.36
CA GLU A 250 5.30 20.46 -33.98
C GLU A 250 4.94 19.00 -34.22
N ILE A 251 3.68 18.60 -33.97
CA ILE A 251 3.19 17.25 -34.30
C ILE A 251 3.25 17.00 -35.82
N SER A 252 2.86 17.98 -36.62
CA SER A 252 2.95 17.89 -38.09
C SER A 252 4.40 17.69 -38.56
N LEU A 253 5.33 18.46 -38.00
CA LEU A 253 6.76 18.32 -38.28
C LEU A 253 7.31 16.97 -37.81
N THR A 254 6.86 16.50 -36.62
CA THR A 254 7.25 15.19 -36.05
C THR A 254 6.79 14.06 -36.98
N ARG A 255 5.53 14.10 -37.46
CA ARG A 255 5.01 13.12 -38.45
C ARG A 255 5.87 13.07 -39.69
N LYS A 256 6.20 14.24 -40.23
CA LYS A 256 7.05 14.34 -41.41
C LYS A 256 8.45 13.76 -41.17
N LYS A 257 9.08 14.07 -40.03
CA LYS A 257 10.42 13.54 -39.66
C LYS A 257 10.41 12.03 -39.49
N LEU A 258 9.33 11.47 -38.91
CA LEU A 258 9.15 10.04 -38.69
C LEU A 258 8.52 9.31 -39.89
N GLU A 259 8.31 9.99 -41.01
CA GLU A 259 7.68 9.45 -42.25
C GLU A 259 6.30 8.83 -41.97
N TRP A 260 5.56 9.34 -40.95
CA TRP A 260 4.24 8.86 -40.56
C TRP A 260 3.14 9.66 -41.30
N ASN A 261 2.63 9.11 -42.40
CA ASN A 261 1.72 9.80 -43.33
C ASN A 261 0.22 9.57 -43.00
N TYR A 262 -0.11 9.02 -41.85
CA TYR A 262 -1.49 8.74 -41.45
C TYR A 262 -2.06 9.86 -40.58
N SER A 263 -3.39 9.99 -40.59
CA SER A 263 -4.12 10.98 -39.81
C SER A 263 -3.99 10.74 -38.30
N PRO A 264 -4.30 11.74 -37.44
CA PRO A 264 -4.33 11.52 -36.01
C PRO A 264 -5.23 10.35 -35.62
N PHE A 265 -4.73 9.48 -34.75
CA PHE A 265 -5.39 8.25 -34.26
C PHE A 265 -5.65 7.18 -35.32
N GLU A 266 -5.17 7.35 -36.54
CA GLU A 266 -5.21 6.34 -37.60
C GLU A 266 -3.98 5.43 -37.47
N ILE A 267 -4.21 4.12 -37.40
CA ILE A 267 -3.19 3.08 -37.35
C ILE A 267 -3.43 2.11 -38.50
N PRO A 268 -2.45 1.89 -39.38
CA PRO A 268 -2.59 0.93 -40.49
C PRO A 268 -2.97 -0.47 -39.97
N ASP A 269 -3.88 -1.12 -40.69
CA ASP A 269 -4.40 -2.43 -40.29
C ASP A 269 -3.33 -3.53 -40.23
N ASP A 270 -2.30 -3.44 -41.07
CA ASP A 270 -1.18 -4.39 -41.08
C ASP A 270 -0.32 -4.25 -39.82
N LEU A 271 0.01 -3.03 -39.41
CA LEU A 271 0.71 -2.75 -38.16
C LEU A 271 -0.12 -3.18 -36.93
N LEU A 272 -1.42 -2.88 -36.94
CA LEU A 272 -2.30 -3.27 -35.87
C LEU A 272 -2.41 -4.80 -35.75
N ARG A 273 -2.48 -5.51 -36.91
CA ARG A 273 -2.45 -6.98 -36.91
C ARG A 273 -1.13 -7.54 -36.42
N GLU A 274 0.00 -6.92 -36.76
CA GLU A 274 1.32 -7.32 -36.26
C GLU A 274 1.36 -7.21 -34.74
N TRP A 275 1.04 -6.06 -34.16
CA TRP A 275 1.02 -5.83 -32.73
C TRP A 275 0.09 -6.82 -31.99
N ARG A 276 -1.11 -7.04 -32.52
CA ARG A 276 -2.09 -8.00 -31.97
C ARG A 276 -1.67 -9.45 -32.14
N SER A 277 -0.57 -9.73 -32.81
CA SER A 277 0.00 -11.08 -32.94
C SER A 277 1.11 -11.37 -31.92
N PHE A 278 1.66 -10.36 -31.23
CA PHE A 278 2.81 -10.54 -30.34
C PHE A 278 2.57 -11.52 -29.21
N TYR A 279 1.39 -11.55 -28.62
CA TYR A 279 1.06 -12.51 -27.57
C TYR A 279 1.07 -13.97 -28.05
N LYS A 280 0.89 -14.22 -29.36
CA LYS A 280 0.79 -15.60 -29.90
C LYS A 280 2.06 -16.41 -29.68
N ARG A 281 3.23 -15.78 -29.59
CA ARG A 281 4.47 -16.49 -29.24
C ARG A 281 4.41 -17.16 -27.86
N ASN A 282 3.52 -16.72 -27.00
CA ASN A 282 3.32 -17.28 -25.64
C ASN A 282 2.16 -18.30 -25.59
N GLU A 283 1.37 -18.48 -26.67
CA GLU A 283 0.17 -19.32 -26.64
C GLU A 283 0.49 -20.78 -26.34
N GLU A 284 1.51 -21.35 -27.01
CA GLU A 284 1.91 -22.73 -26.79
C GLU A 284 2.41 -22.94 -25.37
N SER A 285 3.29 -22.07 -24.88
CA SER A 285 3.81 -22.14 -23.50
C SER A 285 2.69 -21.94 -22.48
N ARG A 286 1.76 -21.01 -22.71
CA ARG A 286 0.59 -20.81 -21.86
C ARG A 286 -0.34 -22.02 -21.82
N ASN A 287 -0.65 -22.60 -22.98
CA ASN A 287 -1.51 -23.78 -23.07
C ASN A 287 -0.87 -25.00 -22.38
N SER A 288 0.44 -25.18 -22.55
CA SER A 288 1.21 -26.19 -21.81
C SER A 288 1.18 -25.92 -20.30
N TRP A 289 1.38 -24.66 -19.88
CA TRP A 289 1.31 -24.24 -18.49
C TRP A 289 -0.08 -24.50 -17.89
N LEU A 290 -1.16 -24.13 -18.59
CA LEU A 290 -2.55 -24.41 -18.18
C LEU A 290 -2.80 -25.91 -18.03
N SER A 291 -2.38 -26.71 -19.00
CA SER A 291 -2.57 -28.17 -18.97
C SER A 291 -1.86 -28.82 -17.79
N LYS A 292 -0.60 -28.43 -17.53
CA LYS A 292 0.21 -28.97 -16.42
C LYS A 292 -0.32 -28.59 -15.05
N ASN A 293 -0.84 -27.39 -14.90
CA ASN A 293 -1.21 -26.82 -13.60
C ASN A 293 -2.73 -26.82 -13.35
N LYS A 294 -3.54 -27.32 -14.29
CA LYS A 294 -5.00 -27.24 -14.26
C LYS A 294 -5.59 -27.72 -12.94
N GLU A 295 -5.23 -28.90 -12.49
CA GLU A 295 -5.76 -29.48 -11.26
C GLU A 295 -5.46 -28.62 -10.04
N LEU A 296 -4.23 -28.10 -9.95
CA LEU A 296 -3.82 -27.23 -8.84
C LEU A 296 -4.54 -25.89 -8.87
N ILE A 297 -4.53 -25.18 -10.02
CA ILE A 297 -5.13 -23.84 -10.12
C ILE A 297 -6.66 -23.86 -10.02
N GLU A 298 -7.30 -24.98 -10.34
CA GLU A 298 -8.75 -25.16 -10.18
C GLU A 298 -9.12 -25.59 -8.76
N SER A 299 -8.18 -26.08 -7.96
CA SER A 299 -8.44 -26.52 -6.59
C SER A 299 -8.92 -25.34 -5.72
N LYS A 300 -9.88 -25.63 -4.83
CA LYS A 300 -10.43 -24.62 -3.91
C LYS A 300 -9.33 -24.02 -3.01
N ASN A 301 -8.45 -24.88 -2.48
CA ASN A 301 -7.39 -24.45 -1.57
C ASN A 301 -6.42 -23.46 -2.23
N PHE A 302 -6.00 -23.74 -3.47
CA PHE A 302 -5.13 -22.81 -4.19
C PHE A 302 -5.84 -21.50 -4.51
N LYS A 303 -7.08 -21.56 -5.04
CA LYS A 303 -7.87 -20.35 -5.33
C LYS A 303 -8.07 -19.48 -4.08
N ASP A 304 -8.48 -20.08 -2.98
CA ASP A 304 -8.71 -19.34 -1.73
C ASP A 304 -7.41 -18.70 -1.23
N SER A 305 -6.28 -19.42 -1.28
CA SER A 305 -4.97 -18.86 -0.92
C SER A 305 -4.52 -17.78 -1.90
N PHE A 306 -4.59 -18.01 -3.21
CA PHE A 306 -4.11 -17.07 -4.22
C PHE A 306 -4.93 -15.77 -4.25
N TYR A 307 -6.25 -15.85 -4.05
CA TYR A 307 -7.12 -14.68 -3.93
C TYR A 307 -7.22 -14.15 -2.50
N GLN A 308 -6.25 -14.49 -1.65
CA GLN A 308 -6.05 -13.93 -0.30
C GLN A 308 -7.26 -14.11 0.63
N LYS A 309 -8.06 -15.16 0.42
CA LYS A 309 -9.13 -15.51 1.34
C LYS A 309 -8.58 -16.08 2.63
N ILE A 310 -9.33 -15.88 3.71
CA ILE A 310 -8.97 -16.35 5.04
C ILE A 310 -9.27 -17.83 5.18
N ASP A 311 -8.39 -18.55 5.86
CA ASP A 311 -8.63 -19.93 6.26
C ASP A 311 -9.88 -20.02 7.14
N HIS A 312 -10.76 -20.94 6.79
CA HIS A 312 -12.08 -21.10 7.42
C HIS A 312 -12.02 -21.47 8.92
N GLN A 313 -10.88 -21.95 9.41
CA GLN A 313 -10.70 -22.29 10.83
C GLN A 313 -10.39 -21.08 11.69
N ILE A 314 -9.86 -19.99 11.12
CA ILE A 314 -9.40 -18.81 11.85
C ILE A 314 -10.49 -18.18 12.71
N PRO A 315 -11.74 -17.95 12.24
CA PRO A 315 -12.77 -17.33 13.08
C PRO A 315 -13.07 -18.13 14.37
N GLU A 316 -13.15 -19.46 14.27
CA GLU A 316 -13.37 -20.34 15.42
C GLU A 316 -12.19 -20.27 16.39
N LYS A 317 -10.96 -20.36 15.86
CA LYS A 317 -9.73 -20.31 16.67
C LYS A 317 -9.52 -18.95 17.34
N LEU A 318 -9.87 -17.86 16.70
CA LEU A 318 -9.85 -16.54 17.32
C LEU A 318 -10.91 -16.42 18.44
N SER A 319 -12.09 -17.04 18.27
CA SER A 319 -13.12 -17.11 19.32
C SER A 319 -12.65 -17.92 20.53
N GLU A 320 -11.94 -19.04 20.32
CA GLU A 320 -11.32 -19.82 21.40
C GLU A 320 -10.27 -18.97 22.14
N LEU A 321 -9.39 -18.28 21.41
CA LEU A 321 -8.36 -17.41 21.98
C LEU A 321 -8.98 -16.26 22.80
N LYS A 322 -10.07 -15.64 22.32
CA LYS A 322 -10.81 -14.63 23.08
C LYS A 322 -11.30 -15.20 24.42
N SER A 323 -11.90 -16.39 24.39
CA SER A 323 -12.44 -17.03 25.58
C SER A 323 -11.35 -17.38 26.61
N GLU A 324 -10.19 -17.86 26.16
CA GLU A 324 -9.02 -18.11 27.00
C GLU A 324 -8.60 -16.84 27.74
N HIS A 325 -8.29 -15.78 26.98
CA HIS A 325 -7.81 -14.53 27.56
C HIS A 325 -8.85 -13.78 28.39
N PHE A 326 -10.14 -13.95 28.08
CA PHE A 326 -11.23 -13.42 28.91
C PHE A 326 -11.26 -14.09 30.30
N ASN A 327 -11.14 -15.43 30.36
CA ASN A 327 -11.12 -16.18 31.60
C ASN A 327 -9.90 -15.86 32.46
N ASP A 328 -8.73 -15.69 31.82
CA ASP A 328 -7.46 -15.37 32.46
C ASP A 328 -7.35 -13.89 32.87
N LYS A 329 -8.31 -13.06 32.49
CA LYS A 329 -8.29 -11.60 32.69
C LYS A 329 -6.96 -10.98 32.28
N THR A 330 -6.50 -11.36 31.08
CA THR A 330 -5.17 -11.00 30.59
C THR A 330 -4.97 -9.48 30.56
N ASN A 331 -3.87 -9.03 31.17
CA ASN A 331 -3.42 -7.64 31.21
C ASN A 331 -2.07 -7.54 30.53
N CYS A 332 -2.05 -6.98 29.32
CA CYS A 332 -0.81 -6.77 28.57
C CYS A 332 -0.95 -5.65 27.53
N ALA A 333 0.18 -5.16 27.04
CA ALA A 333 0.20 -4.17 25.96
C ALA A 333 -0.49 -4.71 24.70
N SER A 334 -1.25 -3.88 23.99
CA SER A 334 -1.95 -4.34 22.79
C SER A 334 -0.99 -4.80 21.68
N ARG A 335 0.26 -4.30 21.61
CA ARG A 335 1.31 -4.89 20.76
C ARG A 335 1.64 -6.35 21.12
N LYS A 336 1.57 -6.70 22.41
CA LYS A 336 1.77 -8.09 22.89
C LYS A 336 0.54 -8.94 22.58
N SER A 337 -0.66 -8.39 22.77
CA SER A 337 -1.91 -9.03 22.34
C SER A 337 -1.89 -9.33 20.85
N SER A 338 -1.36 -8.41 20.03
CA SER A 338 -1.14 -8.59 18.60
C SER A 338 -0.20 -9.75 18.28
N GLU A 339 0.93 -9.88 19.01
CA GLU A 339 1.83 -11.02 18.83
C GLU A 339 1.16 -12.36 19.16
N LEU A 340 0.37 -12.41 20.24
CA LEU A 340 -0.38 -13.61 20.61
C LEU A 340 -1.37 -14.01 19.51
N THR A 341 -2.06 -13.03 18.96
CA THR A 341 -3.00 -13.24 17.85
C THR A 341 -2.28 -13.68 16.56
N LEU A 342 -1.15 -13.04 16.23
CA LEU A 342 -0.31 -13.42 15.08
C LEU A 342 0.22 -14.85 15.20
N ASN A 343 0.63 -15.29 16.40
CA ASN A 343 1.07 -16.67 16.63
C ASN A 343 -0.02 -17.67 16.25
N LEU A 344 -1.28 -17.35 16.52
CA LEU A 344 -2.41 -18.18 16.10
C LEU A 344 -2.65 -18.08 14.60
N ILE A 345 -2.81 -16.88 14.07
CA ILE A 345 -3.15 -16.66 12.65
C ILE A 345 -2.11 -17.30 11.73
N SER A 346 -0.82 -17.16 12.00
CA SER A 346 0.27 -17.70 11.19
C SER A 346 0.27 -19.23 11.08
N ASN A 347 -0.34 -19.93 12.06
CA ASN A 347 -0.48 -21.38 12.02
C ASN A 347 -1.50 -21.85 10.97
N TYR A 348 -2.49 -21.05 10.66
CA TYR A 348 -3.57 -21.37 9.71
C TYR A 348 -3.42 -20.63 8.37
N GLN A 349 -3.06 -19.35 8.40
CA GLN A 349 -2.91 -18.51 7.20
C GLN A 349 -1.48 -18.57 6.64
N LYS A 350 -1.18 -19.62 5.87
CA LYS A 350 0.18 -19.92 5.39
C LYS A 350 0.72 -18.93 4.35
N ASN A 351 -0.15 -18.17 3.69
CA ASN A 351 0.21 -17.10 2.77
C ASN A 351 0.36 -15.72 3.44
N LEU A 352 0.26 -15.64 4.78
CA LEU A 352 0.59 -14.43 5.53
C LEU A 352 2.10 -14.21 5.50
N ILE A 353 2.53 -13.02 5.09
CA ILE A 353 3.94 -12.61 5.04
C ILE A 353 4.14 -11.32 5.84
N GLY A 354 4.98 -11.39 6.86
CA GLY A 354 5.18 -10.29 7.80
C GLY A 354 6.53 -9.61 7.67
N GLY A 355 6.66 -8.47 8.35
CA GLY A 355 7.93 -7.78 8.46
C GLY A 355 7.92 -6.61 9.43
N SER A 356 9.06 -5.97 9.56
CA SER A 356 9.21 -4.74 10.35
C SER A 356 10.35 -3.89 9.81
N ALA A 357 10.22 -2.57 9.96
CA ALA A 357 11.27 -1.61 9.67
C ALA A 357 12.26 -1.52 10.86
N ASP A 358 13.05 -2.59 11.06
CA ASP A 358 14.08 -2.74 12.10
C ASP A 358 13.57 -2.67 13.56
N LEU A 359 12.27 -2.85 13.77
CA LEU A 359 11.62 -2.74 15.09
C LEU A 359 10.91 -4.05 15.50
N THR A 360 11.36 -5.20 15.01
CA THR A 360 10.72 -6.51 15.23
C THR A 360 10.38 -6.78 16.68
N GLY A 361 11.35 -6.63 17.59
CA GLY A 361 11.15 -6.87 19.03
C GLY A 361 10.31 -5.80 19.73
N SER A 362 10.34 -4.55 19.24
CA SER A 362 9.54 -3.44 19.78
C SER A 362 8.09 -3.51 19.31
N ASN A 363 7.87 -3.92 18.07
CA ASN A 363 6.52 -4.02 17.49
C ASN A 363 5.85 -5.37 17.76
N ASN A 364 6.60 -6.38 18.15
CA ASN A 364 6.11 -7.76 18.34
C ASN A 364 5.43 -8.32 17.07
N THR A 365 6.06 -8.13 15.91
CA THR A 365 5.49 -8.47 14.60
C THR A 365 5.92 -9.83 14.06
N LYS A 366 6.85 -10.53 14.72
CA LYS A 366 7.32 -11.84 14.28
C LYS A 366 6.68 -12.95 15.10
N ALA A 367 5.77 -13.73 14.51
CA ALA A 367 5.23 -14.92 15.13
C ALA A 367 6.32 -15.99 15.36
N LYS A 368 6.12 -16.83 16.39
CA LYS A 368 7.12 -17.82 16.85
C LYS A 368 7.61 -18.76 15.75
N ASP A 369 6.70 -19.21 14.88
CA ASP A 369 7.00 -20.20 13.84
C ASP A 369 7.41 -19.56 12.50
N MET A 370 7.49 -18.22 12.43
CA MET A 370 7.93 -17.54 11.22
C MET A 370 9.45 -17.56 11.10
N ASN A 371 9.93 -18.08 9.97
CA ASN A 371 11.33 -18.00 9.58
C ASN A 371 11.61 -16.76 8.73
N VAL A 372 12.85 -16.28 8.77
CA VAL A 372 13.29 -15.10 8.03
C VAL A 372 13.54 -15.45 6.57
N ILE A 373 13.06 -14.58 5.66
CA ILE A 373 13.43 -14.61 4.25
C ILE A 373 14.82 -14.00 4.09
N THR A 374 15.69 -14.71 3.38
CA THR A 374 17.05 -14.25 3.03
C THR A 374 17.29 -14.46 1.54
N SER A 375 18.36 -13.86 1.00
CA SER A 375 18.76 -14.04 -0.41
C SER A 375 18.93 -15.50 -0.85
N ASN A 376 19.22 -16.39 0.10
CA ASN A 376 19.47 -17.81 -0.15
C ASN A 376 18.33 -18.74 0.31
N ASN A 377 17.32 -18.19 1.00
CA ASN A 377 16.22 -18.99 1.54
C ASN A 377 14.91 -18.20 1.55
N PHE A 378 14.00 -18.57 0.68
CA PHE A 378 12.64 -18.01 0.56
C PHE A 378 11.56 -18.89 1.19
N ASN A 379 11.92 -19.91 2.01
CA ASN A 379 10.94 -20.71 2.76
C ASN A 379 10.29 -19.92 3.90
N GLY A 380 10.97 -18.89 4.42
CA GLY A 380 10.45 -18.04 5.49
C GLY A 380 9.24 -17.21 5.09
N ASN A 381 8.56 -16.65 6.08
CA ASN A 381 7.41 -15.75 5.94
C ASN A 381 7.62 -14.42 6.67
N TYR A 382 8.86 -14.07 7.01
CA TYR A 382 9.20 -12.82 7.70
C TYR A 382 10.33 -12.09 7.02
N ILE A 383 10.15 -10.78 6.81
CA ILE A 383 11.10 -9.90 6.13
C ILE A 383 11.66 -8.88 7.12
N HIS A 384 12.97 -8.81 7.26
CA HIS A 384 13.64 -7.68 7.87
C HIS A 384 13.82 -6.59 6.82
N TYR A 385 12.96 -5.58 6.84
CA TYR A 385 13.04 -4.47 5.88
C TYR A 385 14.22 -3.53 6.16
N GLY A 386 14.78 -3.58 7.38
CA GLY A 386 15.72 -2.58 7.88
C GLY A 386 15.02 -1.25 8.14
N ILE A 387 15.76 -0.19 8.41
CA ILE A 387 15.20 1.16 8.64
C ILE A 387 14.76 1.74 7.30
N ARG A 388 13.60 1.28 6.80
CA ARG A 388 13.03 1.59 5.48
C ARG A 388 11.51 1.55 5.54
N GLU A 389 10.90 2.46 6.27
CA GLU A 389 9.44 2.51 6.45
C GLU A 389 8.72 2.71 5.11
N HIS A 390 9.22 3.62 4.29
CA HIS A 390 8.64 3.92 2.97
C HIS A 390 8.82 2.73 2.02
N GLY A 391 10.02 2.16 1.97
CA GLY A 391 10.32 0.96 1.20
C GLY A 391 9.46 -0.23 1.62
N MET A 392 9.30 -0.46 2.94
CA MET A 392 8.43 -1.50 3.48
C MET A 392 6.99 -1.34 2.96
N ALA A 393 6.40 -0.15 3.13
CA ALA A 393 5.02 0.10 2.72
C ALA A 393 4.83 -0.03 1.20
N GLY A 394 5.77 0.50 0.39
CA GLY A 394 5.72 0.37 -1.07
C GLY A 394 5.90 -1.08 -1.55
N VAL A 395 6.79 -1.84 -0.94
CA VAL A 395 6.99 -3.28 -1.24
C VAL A 395 5.75 -4.09 -0.84
N MET A 396 5.15 -3.81 0.32
CA MET A 396 3.90 -4.47 0.72
C MET A 396 2.77 -4.22 -0.27
N ASN A 397 2.65 -3.01 -0.81
CA ASN A 397 1.69 -2.72 -1.88
C ASN A 397 1.92 -3.64 -3.09
N GLY A 398 3.17 -3.81 -3.52
CA GLY A 398 3.52 -4.70 -4.62
C GLY A 398 3.21 -6.17 -4.34
N ILE A 399 3.46 -6.64 -3.12
CA ILE A 399 3.11 -8.01 -2.69
C ILE A 399 1.58 -8.23 -2.76
N ALA A 400 0.80 -7.28 -2.24
CA ALA A 400 -0.66 -7.37 -2.27
C ALA A 400 -1.21 -7.37 -3.71
N LEU A 401 -0.69 -6.50 -4.58
CA LEU A 401 -1.07 -6.40 -6.00
C LEU A 401 -0.73 -7.67 -6.80
N HIS A 402 0.38 -8.32 -6.47
CA HIS A 402 0.76 -9.59 -7.12
C HIS A 402 -0.27 -10.69 -6.85
N LYS A 403 -0.97 -10.63 -5.73
CA LYS A 403 -1.82 -11.69 -5.18
C LYS A 403 -1.00 -12.90 -4.67
N GLY A 404 -1.66 -13.84 -4.01
CA GLY A 404 -1.04 -15.06 -3.47
C GLY A 404 -0.46 -14.92 -2.07
N LEU A 405 -0.18 -13.70 -1.60
CA LEU A 405 0.36 -13.42 -0.26
C LEU A 405 -0.41 -12.26 0.39
N ILE A 406 -0.59 -12.32 1.71
CA ILE A 406 -1.19 -11.25 2.53
C ILE A 406 -0.07 -10.55 3.28
N PRO A 407 0.33 -9.33 2.90
CA PRO A 407 1.42 -8.62 3.57
C PRO A 407 0.97 -7.92 4.83
N TYR A 408 1.79 -7.99 5.89
CA TYR A 408 1.73 -7.07 7.01
C TYR A 408 3.12 -6.55 7.37
N GLY A 409 3.18 -5.33 7.90
CA GLY A 409 4.45 -4.73 8.30
C GLY A 409 4.31 -3.76 9.45
N GLY A 410 5.33 -3.68 10.29
CA GLY A 410 5.31 -2.90 11.51
C GLY A 410 6.39 -1.83 11.60
N THR A 411 6.00 -0.71 12.21
CA THR A 411 6.87 0.35 12.69
C THR A 411 6.17 1.09 13.84
N PHE A 412 6.75 2.17 14.38
CA PHE A 412 6.05 3.03 15.32
C PHE A 412 5.03 3.92 14.59
N LEU A 413 3.93 4.26 15.27
CA LEU A 413 2.87 5.07 14.65
C LEU A 413 3.38 6.43 14.14
N VAL A 414 4.29 7.08 14.87
CA VAL A 414 4.91 8.34 14.46
C VAL A 414 5.64 8.22 13.12
N PHE A 415 6.21 7.06 12.81
CA PHE A 415 6.95 6.83 11.57
C PHE A 415 6.05 6.55 10.35
N THR A 416 4.72 6.60 10.53
CA THR A 416 3.82 6.71 9.38
C THR A 416 4.08 7.97 8.57
N ASP A 417 4.71 9.00 9.13
CA ASP A 417 5.15 10.19 8.41
C ASP A 417 6.12 9.85 7.27
N TYR A 418 6.99 8.85 7.45
CA TYR A 418 7.88 8.39 6.37
C TYR A 418 7.15 7.61 5.28
N CYS A 419 6.14 6.82 5.60
CA CYS A 419 5.49 5.89 4.66
C CYS A 419 4.07 6.30 4.25
N ARG A 420 3.58 7.46 4.70
CA ARG A 420 2.24 7.97 4.41
C ARG A 420 1.86 7.96 2.91
N PRO A 421 2.76 8.34 1.95
CA PRO A 421 2.43 8.27 0.53
C PRO A 421 2.07 6.87 0.06
N SER A 422 2.80 5.85 0.50
CA SER A 422 2.52 4.44 0.16
C SER A 422 1.24 3.91 0.83
N ILE A 423 0.97 4.31 2.09
CA ILE A 423 -0.31 4.01 2.78
C ILE A 423 -1.48 4.62 2.01
N ARG A 424 -1.34 5.88 1.55
CA ARG A 424 -2.38 6.53 0.75
C ARG A 424 -2.62 5.81 -0.58
N LEU A 425 -1.58 5.31 -1.23
CA LEU A 425 -1.73 4.55 -2.47
C LEU A 425 -2.39 3.18 -2.25
N SER A 426 -2.11 2.47 -1.14
CA SER A 426 -2.86 1.26 -0.82
C SER A 426 -4.36 1.52 -0.67
N ALA A 427 -4.73 2.68 -0.11
CA ALA A 427 -6.12 3.11 0.04
C ALA A 427 -6.76 3.51 -1.30
N ILE A 428 -6.04 4.18 -2.21
CA ILE A 428 -6.50 4.50 -3.57
C ILE A 428 -6.76 3.21 -4.35
N MET A 429 -5.84 2.25 -4.27
CA MET A 429 -5.95 0.96 -4.97
C MET A 429 -6.90 -0.03 -4.28
N ASN A 430 -7.33 0.27 -3.06
CA ASN A 430 -8.17 -0.59 -2.22
C ASN A 430 -7.60 -2.03 -2.11
N ILE A 431 -6.33 -2.15 -1.73
CA ILE A 431 -5.61 -3.43 -1.62
C ILE A 431 -5.39 -3.85 -0.17
N PRO A 432 -5.41 -5.17 0.15
CA PRO A 432 -5.33 -5.68 1.51
C PRO A 432 -3.89 -5.65 2.05
N VAL A 433 -3.50 -4.52 2.60
CA VAL A 433 -2.22 -4.35 3.30
C VAL A 433 -2.49 -4.06 4.78
N ILE A 434 -1.81 -4.79 5.68
CA ILE A 434 -1.99 -4.62 7.12
C ILE A 434 -0.78 -3.90 7.70
N TYR A 435 -1.02 -2.73 8.29
CA TYR A 435 -0.01 -1.92 8.96
C TYR A 435 -0.12 -2.08 10.47
N VAL A 436 0.94 -2.59 11.11
CA VAL A 436 1.01 -2.80 12.58
C VAL A 436 1.79 -1.64 13.18
N MET A 437 1.07 -0.59 13.61
CA MET A 437 1.67 0.66 14.08
C MET A 437 1.61 0.71 15.60
N THR A 438 2.77 0.55 16.25
CA THR A 438 2.86 0.52 17.71
C THR A 438 3.32 1.85 18.30
N HIS A 439 3.33 1.97 19.65
CA HIS A 439 3.70 3.21 20.34
C HIS A 439 2.74 4.35 19.98
N ASP A 440 1.48 4.11 20.25
CA ASP A 440 0.28 4.79 19.73
C ASP A 440 0.03 6.21 20.24
N SER A 441 0.70 6.64 21.32
CA SER A 441 0.41 7.91 22.00
C SER A 441 1.54 8.34 22.96
N ILE A 442 1.35 9.41 23.71
CA ILE A 442 2.23 9.79 24.84
C ILE A 442 2.40 8.65 25.87
N GLY A 443 1.54 7.63 25.81
CA GLY A 443 1.64 6.41 26.62
C GLY A 443 2.90 5.57 26.40
N LEU A 444 3.68 5.86 25.36
CA LEU A 444 5.00 5.26 25.16
C LEU A 444 6.05 5.75 26.17
N GLY A 445 5.88 6.99 26.69
CA GLY A 445 6.67 7.50 27.82
C GLY A 445 7.93 8.26 27.41
N GLU A 446 9.06 7.81 27.90
CA GLU A 446 10.32 8.53 28.03
C GLU A 446 10.98 8.95 26.72
N ASP A 447 10.66 8.31 25.59
CA ASP A 447 11.25 8.60 24.26
C ASP A 447 10.90 10.03 23.77
N GLY A 448 9.83 10.63 24.31
CA GLY A 448 9.53 12.04 24.15
C GLY A 448 8.87 12.42 22.81
N PRO A 449 8.80 13.73 22.51
CA PRO A 449 7.97 14.29 21.44
C PRO A 449 8.26 13.74 20.04
N THR A 450 9.51 13.38 19.75
CA THR A 450 9.90 12.87 18.43
C THR A 450 9.35 11.47 18.15
N HIS A 451 8.90 10.76 19.17
CA HIS A 451 8.35 9.40 19.09
C HIS A 451 6.87 9.32 19.49
N GLN A 452 6.33 10.38 20.11
CA GLN A 452 4.95 10.44 20.59
C GLN A 452 4.01 10.96 19.51
N PRO A 453 3.15 10.12 18.91
CA PRO A 453 2.16 10.58 17.95
C PRO A 453 1.08 11.41 18.67
N VAL A 454 0.70 12.53 18.08
CA VAL A 454 -0.35 13.43 18.58
C VAL A 454 -1.42 13.65 17.52
N GLU A 455 -1.02 14.04 16.29
CA GLU A 455 -1.90 14.29 15.15
C GLU A 455 -2.07 13.10 14.20
N HIS A 456 -1.30 12.03 14.39
CA HIS A 456 -1.20 10.91 13.44
C HIS A 456 -2.53 10.16 13.29
N LEU A 457 -3.28 9.93 14.38
CA LEU A 457 -4.60 9.29 14.32
C LEU A 457 -5.56 10.09 13.44
N ALA A 458 -5.68 11.40 13.69
CA ALA A 458 -6.54 12.29 12.92
C ALA A 458 -6.14 12.31 11.44
N SER A 459 -4.84 12.42 11.19
CA SER A 459 -4.23 12.45 9.86
C SER A 459 -4.50 11.15 9.07
N LEU A 460 -4.42 9.99 9.71
CA LEU A 460 -4.67 8.69 9.07
C LEU A 460 -6.17 8.46 8.85
N ARG A 461 -7.02 8.77 9.83
CA ARG A 461 -8.49 8.72 9.72
C ARG A 461 -9.04 9.63 8.61
N SER A 462 -8.27 10.63 8.17
CA SER A 462 -8.65 11.50 7.05
C SER A 462 -8.41 10.90 5.66
N ILE A 463 -7.72 9.76 5.54
CA ILE A 463 -7.47 9.09 4.26
C ILE A 463 -8.69 8.24 3.87
N PRO A 464 -9.36 8.53 2.74
CA PRO A 464 -10.48 7.70 2.27
C PRO A 464 -10.06 6.24 2.06
N ASN A 465 -10.97 5.30 2.32
CA ASN A 465 -10.77 3.85 2.17
C ASN A 465 -9.69 3.23 3.08
N LEU A 466 -9.10 3.98 3.99
CA LEU A 466 -8.19 3.45 5.01
C LEU A 466 -9.00 3.11 6.26
N THR A 467 -8.85 1.89 6.78
CA THR A 467 -9.46 1.49 8.06
C THR A 467 -8.43 1.63 9.17
N VAL A 468 -8.71 2.45 10.17
CA VAL A 468 -7.85 2.65 11.35
C VAL A 468 -8.52 2.04 12.57
N ILE A 469 -7.86 1.07 13.25
CA ILE A 469 -8.41 0.39 14.43
C ILE A 469 -7.46 0.57 15.60
N ARG A 470 -7.96 1.15 16.69
CA ARG A 470 -7.21 1.38 17.92
C ARG A 470 -7.87 0.63 19.09
N PRO A 471 -7.46 -0.63 19.35
CA PRO A 471 -8.10 -1.50 20.35
C PRO A 471 -7.75 -1.12 21.79
N CYS A 472 -8.71 -1.29 22.71
CA CYS A 472 -8.57 -0.93 24.11
C CYS A 472 -8.10 -2.06 25.05
N ASP A 473 -8.13 -3.30 24.59
CA ASP A 473 -7.68 -4.47 25.35
C ASP A 473 -7.34 -5.65 24.43
N ILE A 474 -7.02 -6.81 25.01
CA ILE A 474 -6.65 -8.01 24.25
C ILE A 474 -7.81 -8.53 23.40
N ILE A 475 -9.05 -8.46 23.86
CA ILE A 475 -10.22 -8.94 23.10
C ILE A 475 -10.43 -8.09 21.86
N GLU A 476 -10.43 -6.76 22.01
CA GLU A 476 -10.50 -5.87 20.85
C GLU A 476 -9.30 -6.03 19.90
N THR A 477 -8.11 -6.35 20.43
CA THR A 477 -6.93 -6.59 19.59
C THR A 477 -7.09 -7.84 18.74
N ILE A 478 -7.64 -8.93 19.30
CA ILE A 478 -7.95 -10.16 18.57
C ILE A 478 -9.02 -9.86 17.49
N GLU A 479 -10.07 -9.14 17.86
CA GLU A 479 -11.14 -8.72 16.95
C GLU A 479 -10.65 -7.79 15.84
N ALA A 480 -9.71 -6.89 16.15
CA ALA A 480 -9.07 -5.99 15.18
C ALA A 480 -8.25 -6.75 14.14
N TRP A 481 -7.52 -7.77 14.53
CA TRP A 481 -6.83 -8.65 13.59
C TRP A 481 -7.80 -9.43 12.69
N GLU A 482 -8.91 -9.92 13.25
CA GLU A 482 -9.96 -10.55 12.44
C GLU A 482 -10.55 -9.58 11.41
N CYS A 483 -10.81 -8.32 11.80
CA CYS A 483 -11.22 -7.27 10.87
C CYS A 483 -10.15 -7.03 9.78
N ALA A 484 -8.88 -6.92 10.18
CA ALA A 484 -7.78 -6.59 9.27
C ALA A 484 -7.56 -7.65 8.19
N ILE A 485 -7.56 -8.94 8.56
CA ILE A 485 -7.35 -10.03 7.60
C ILE A 485 -8.57 -10.26 6.70
N ASN A 486 -9.78 -9.83 7.12
CA ASN A 486 -11.01 -9.90 6.32
C ASN A 486 -11.23 -8.67 5.43
N ASN A 487 -10.48 -7.59 5.65
CA ASN A 487 -10.66 -6.36 4.89
C ASN A 487 -10.04 -6.50 3.49
N THR A 488 -10.77 -6.07 2.46
CA THR A 488 -10.27 -6.01 1.08
C THR A 488 -9.39 -4.79 0.81
N GLY A 489 -9.46 -3.77 1.67
CA GLY A 489 -8.65 -2.57 1.64
C GLY A 489 -7.59 -2.56 2.74
N PRO A 490 -6.78 -1.49 2.82
CA PRO A 490 -5.74 -1.39 3.82
C PRO A 490 -6.30 -1.15 5.23
N THR A 491 -5.62 -1.75 6.22
CA THR A 491 -5.95 -1.60 7.63
C THR A 491 -4.73 -1.21 8.44
N ILE A 492 -4.87 -0.22 9.33
CA ILE A 492 -3.87 0.15 10.33
C ILE A 492 -4.36 -0.34 11.70
N LEU A 493 -3.54 -1.15 12.36
CA LEU A 493 -3.71 -1.54 13.75
C LEU A 493 -2.82 -0.63 14.61
N VAL A 494 -3.44 0.18 15.45
CA VAL A 494 -2.76 1.16 16.31
C VAL A 494 -2.65 0.62 17.71
N LEU A 495 -1.42 0.31 18.16
CA LEU A 495 -1.16 -0.54 19.32
C LEU A 495 -0.30 0.16 20.36
N THR A 496 -0.58 -0.10 21.65
CA THR A 496 0.11 0.48 22.79
C THR A 496 1.45 -0.18 23.11
N ARG A 497 2.37 0.60 23.70
CA ARG A 497 3.56 0.10 24.42
C ARG A 497 3.21 -0.32 25.85
N GLN A 498 2.40 0.46 26.54
CA GLN A 498 1.96 0.21 27.92
C GLN A 498 0.91 -0.91 27.97
N ASN A 499 0.82 -1.56 29.13
CA ASN A 499 -0.17 -2.60 29.39
C ASN A 499 -1.58 -1.99 29.49
N LEU A 500 -2.56 -2.76 29.05
CA LEU A 500 -3.98 -2.45 29.11
C LEU A 500 -4.71 -3.55 29.91
N PRO A 501 -5.60 -3.17 30.84
CA PRO A 501 -6.41 -4.14 31.57
C PRO A 501 -7.52 -4.72 30.67
N MET A 502 -8.03 -5.88 31.04
CA MET A 502 -9.25 -6.43 30.48
C MET A 502 -10.44 -5.57 30.88
N LEU A 503 -11.15 -5.02 29.91
CA LEU A 503 -12.31 -4.15 30.12
C LEU A 503 -13.65 -4.85 29.82
N GLN A 504 -13.63 -5.93 29.04
CA GLN A 504 -14.84 -6.68 28.68
C GLN A 504 -15.45 -7.35 29.92
N LYS A 505 -16.80 -7.33 29.99
CA LYS A 505 -17.55 -7.93 31.08
C LYS A 505 -18.14 -9.30 30.75
N ASP A 506 -18.33 -9.55 29.46
CA ASP A 506 -18.98 -10.74 28.92
C ASP A 506 -18.05 -11.49 27.97
N ASN A 507 -18.03 -12.82 28.07
CA ASN A 507 -17.34 -13.70 27.14
C ASN A 507 -18.21 -13.90 25.87
N ARG A 508 -18.15 -12.93 24.95
CA ARG A 508 -18.92 -12.95 23.71
C ARG A 508 -18.15 -13.55 22.54
N LYS A 509 -18.86 -14.25 21.66
CA LYS A 509 -18.29 -14.77 20.41
C LYS A 509 -18.27 -13.73 19.30
N GLU A 510 -19.25 -12.81 19.27
CA GLU A 510 -19.39 -11.76 18.28
C GLU A 510 -18.16 -10.84 18.25
N ASN A 511 -17.75 -10.40 17.04
CA ASN A 511 -16.73 -9.39 16.85
C ASN A 511 -17.40 -8.00 16.82
N LEU A 512 -17.30 -7.27 17.93
CA LEU A 512 -17.89 -5.92 18.04
C LEU A 512 -17.00 -4.83 17.45
N VAL A 513 -15.70 -5.06 17.33
CA VAL A 513 -14.79 -4.14 16.63
C VAL A 513 -15.21 -3.96 15.16
N ASN A 514 -15.80 -4.98 14.55
CA ASN A 514 -16.35 -4.89 13.20
C ASN A 514 -17.48 -3.86 13.04
N LYS A 515 -18.12 -3.46 14.15
CA LYS A 515 -19.10 -2.34 14.20
C LYS A 515 -18.43 -0.98 14.36
N GLY A 516 -17.12 -0.93 14.63
CA GLY A 516 -16.35 0.29 14.83
C GLY A 516 -16.55 0.96 16.19
N ALA A 517 -17.72 0.87 16.75
CA ALA A 517 -18.04 1.37 18.09
C ALA A 517 -19.12 0.52 18.74
N TYR A 518 -19.04 0.34 20.07
CA TYR A 518 -20.04 -0.38 20.85
C TYR A 518 -20.02 0.07 22.32
N LYS A 519 -21.12 -0.19 23.03
CA LYS A 519 -21.25 0.16 24.45
C LYS A 519 -20.48 -0.84 25.32
N ILE A 520 -19.35 -0.41 25.91
CA ILE A 520 -18.58 -1.23 26.86
C ILE A 520 -19.15 -1.14 28.28
N ARG A 521 -19.81 -0.02 28.58
CA ARG A 521 -20.60 0.18 29.77
C ARG A 521 -21.91 0.89 29.42
N ASP A 522 -23.04 0.35 29.85
CA ASP A 522 -24.36 0.93 29.56
C ASP A 522 -25.27 0.93 30.79
N PHE A 523 -26.26 1.80 30.76
CA PHE A 523 -27.34 1.91 31.70
C PHE A 523 -28.66 2.06 30.95
N LYS A 524 -29.73 1.46 31.43
CA LYS A 524 -31.08 1.59 30.83
C LYS A 524 -31.49 3.06 30.70
N GLU A 525 -31.20 3.84 31.73
CA GLU A 525 -31.29 5.31 31.74
C GLU A 525 -29.92 5.85 32.06
N TYR A 526 -29.49 6.88 31.30
CA TYR A 526 -28.16 7.47 31.44
C TYR A 526 -28.21 8.98 31.28
N ASP A 527 -27.23 9.67 31.85
CA ASP A 527 -27.16 11.13 31.90
C ASP A 527 -26.27 11.71 30.81
N ALA A 528 -25.20 10.99 30.44
CA ALA A 528 -24.28 11.37 29.37
C ALA A 528 -23.60 10.13 28.75
N THR A 529 -22.93 10.32 27.61
CA THR A 529 -22.11 9.32 26.93
C THR A 529 -20.67 9.79 26.85
N ILE A 530 -19.71 8.91 27.14
CA ILE A 530 -18.28 9.12 26.86
C ILE A 530 -17.87 8.22 25.69
N LEU A 531 -17.29 8.81 24.65
CA LEU A 531 -16.64 8.11 23.54
C LEU A 531 -15.13 8.06 23.80
N SER A 532 -14.50 6.93 23.51
CA SER A 532 -13.05 6.80 23.65
C SER A 532 -12.51 5.68 22.79
N SER A 533 -11.21 5.69 22.46
CA SER A 533 -10.53 4.62 21.75
C SER A 533 -9.23 4.21 22.47
N GLY A 534 -8.78 2.99 22.22
CA GLY A 534 -7.49 2.51 22.75
C GLY A 534 -7.36 2.62 24.26
N SER A 535 -6.19 3.05 24.71
CA SER A 535 -5.84 3.12 26.14
C SER A 535 -6.74 4.03 26.97
N GLU A 536 -7.38 5.02 26.39
CA GLU A 536 -8.19 5.98 27.14
C GLU A 536 -9.60 5.45 27.46
N VAL A 537 -10.00 4.30 26.91
CA VAL A 537 -11.25 3.61 27.29
C VAL A 537 -11.22 3.19 28.77
N GLU A 538 -10.06 2.79 29.29
CA GLU A 538 -9.87 2.54 30.74
C GLU A 538 -10.17 3.79 31.57
N ILE A 539 -9.65 4.94 31.16
CA ILE A 539 -9.87 6.23 31.83
C ILE A 539 -11.36 6.61 31.79
N ALA A 540 -12.01 6.41 30.66
CA ALA A 540 -13.44 6.65 30.49
C ALA A 540 -14.30 5.75 31.42
N CYS A 541 -13.93 4.47 31.55
CA CYS A 541 -14.60 3.53 32.45
C CYS A 541 -14.36 3.91 33.92
N SER A 542 -13.15 4.34 34.29
CA SER A 542 -12.84 4.84 35.65
C SER A 542 -13.68 6.07 35.99
N ALA A 543 -13.73 7.04 35.10
CA ALA A 543 -14.57 8.24 35.28
C ALA A 543 -16.05 7.90 35.44
N SER A 544 -16.59 7.01 34.61
CA SER A 544 -17.98 6.55 34.74
C SER A 544 -18.27 5.84 36.08
N ASN A 545 -17.31 5.03 36.60
CA ASN A 545 -17.45 4.39 37.91
C ASN A 545 -17.46 5.42 39.04
N LYS A 546 -16.50 6.35 39.06
CA LYS A 546 -16.40 7.41 40.08
C LYS A 546 -17.64 8.30 40.10
N LEU A 547 -18.16 8.68 38.91
CA LEU A 547 -19.37 9.51 38.79
C LEU A 547 -20.61 8.77 39.31
N PHE A 548 -20.71 7.48 39.08
CA PHE A 548 -21.80 6.68 39.63
C PHE A 548 -21.72 6.56 41.16
N GLU A 549 -20.55 6.25 41.70
CA GLU A 549 -20.34 6.04 43.13
C GLU A 549 -20.50 7.32 43.95
N ASN A 550 -19.93 8.44 43.45
CA ASN A 550 -19.85 9.68 44.22
C ASN A 550 -21.01 10.66 43.95
N ASN A 551 -21.58 10.62 42.72
CA ASN A 551 -22.57 11.60 42.27
C ASN A 551 -23.90 10.97 41.87
N ASN A 552 -24.03 9.65 41.88
CA ASN A 552 -25.16 8.89 41.34
C ASN A 552 -25.48 9.21 39.86
N LEU A 553 -24.46 9.66 39.08
CA LEU A 553 -24.59 9.94 37.65
C LEU A 553 -24.29 8.67 36.84
N LYS A 554 -25.19 8.32 35.95
CA LYS A 554 -25.13 7.14 35.07
C LYS A 554 -24.50 7.50 33.75
N ILE A 555 -23.23 7.25 33.56
CA ILE A 555 -22.50 7.63 32.36
C ILE A 555 -22.23 6.40 31.50
N ARG A 556 -22.80 6.39 30.29
CA ARG A 556 -22.52 5.37 29.28
C ARG A 556 -21.09 5.55 28.78
N VAL A 557 -20.37 4.44 28.54
CA VAL A 557 -19.06 4.44 27.88
C VAL A 557 -19.12 3.63 26.60
N VAL A 558 -18.64 4.22 25.53
CA VAL A 558 -18.55 3.61 24.20
C VAL A 558 -17.08 3.47 23.84
N SER A 559 -16.65 2.25 23.56
CA SER A 559 -15.38 2.02 22.87
C SER A 559 -15.60 2.28 21.37
N MET A 560 -14.95 3.30 20.84
CA MET A 560 -14.98 3.67 19.40
C MET A 560 -13.63 3.31 18.78
N SER A 561 -13.44 2.03 18.56
CA SER A 561 -12.17 1.47 18.07
C SER A 561 -11.84 1.86 16.64
N SER A 562 -12.85 2.16 15.78
CA SER A 562 -12.67 2.61 14.39
C SER A 562 -13.81 3.51 13.93
N PHE A 563 -13.47 4.71 13.52
CA PHE A 563 -14.44 5.67 12.96
C PHE A 563 -15.00 5.16 11.62
N GLU A 564 -14.14 4.64 10.76
CA GLU A 564 -14.48 4.21 9.41
C GLU A 564 -15.45 3.02 9.43
N LEU A 565 -15.25 2.08 10.36
CA LEU A 565 -16.18 0.95 10.54
C LEU A 565 -17.50 1.41 11.16
N PHE A 566 -17.46 2.34 12.11
CA PHE A 566 -18.67 2.88 12.73
C PHE A 566 -19.54 3.61 11.72
N GLU A 567 -18.96 4.41 10.84
CA GLU A 567 -19.69 5.16 9.82
C GLU A 567 -20.37 4.29 8.75
N LYS A 568 -19.92 3.04 8.58
CA LYS A 568 -20.56 2.08 7.66
C LYS A 568 -21.87 1.51 8.17
N ASN A 569 -22.19 1.67 9.47
CA ASN A 569 -23.45 1.19 10.01
C ASN A 569 -24.62 2.12 9.62
N ASP A 570 -25.85 1.58 9.71
CA ASP A 570 -27.07 2.36 9.52
C ASP A 570 -27.25 3.41 10.64
N ASP A 571 -28.11 4.39 10.36
CA ASP A 571 -28.36 5.48 11.31
C ASP A 571 -29.03 5.01 12.60
N GLY A 572 -29.80 3.90 12.56
CA GLY A 572 -30.41 3.31 13.73
C GLY A 572 -29.36 2.87 14.73
N TYR A 573 -28.37 2.10 14.27
CA TYR A 573 -27.25 1.69 15.10
C TYR A 573 -26.42 2.87 15.62
N LYS A 574 -26.07 3.81 14.72
CA LYS A 574 -25.31 5.00 15.13
C LYS A 574 -26.01 5.81 16.21
N ASN A 575 -27.32 6.04 16.04
CA ASN A 575 -28.13 6.74 17.04
C ASN A 575 -28.26 5.97 18.36
N GLU A 576 -28.36 4.64 18.31
CA GLU A 576 -28.39 3.80 19.51
C GLU A 576 -27.09 3.92 20.31
N ILE A 577 -25.93 3.91 19.63
CA ILE A 577 -24.61 3.99 20.27
C ILE A 577 -24.36 5.39 20.83
N LEU A 578 -24.57 6.44 20.04
CA LEU A 578 -24.33 7.82 20.44
C LEU A 578 -25.36 8.29 21.48
N GLY A 579 -26.61 7.91 21.32
CA GLY A 579 -27.71 8.33 22.17
C GLY A 579 -28.13 9.78 21.93
N ASN A 580 -28.95 10.30 22.86
CA ASN A 580 -29.53 11.64 22.78
C ASN A 580 -29.17 12.56 23.95
N LYS A 581 -28.19 12.17 24.76
CA LYS A 581 -27.67 12.90 25.92
C LYS A 581 -26.36 13.60 25.56
N PRO A 582 -25.85 14.53 26.38
CA PRO A 582 -24.55 15.14 26.16
C PRO A 582 -23.46 14.09 25.92
N ILE A 583 -22.60 14.34 24.91
CA ILE A 583 -21.53 13.44 24.54
C ILE A 583 -20.20 14.13 24.86
N PHE A 584 -19.28 13.36 25.46
CA PHE A 584 -17.90 13.70 25.77
C PHE A 584 -16.97 12.74 25.03
N ALA A 585 -15.72 13.15 24.79
CA ALA A 585 -14.70 12.24 24.29
C ALA A 585 -13.35 12.43 24.98
N ILE A 586 -12.59 11.32 25.07
CA ILE A 586 -11.23 11.32 25.59
C ILE A 586 -10.32 10.46 24.70
N GLU A 587 -9.23 11.04 24.24
CA GLU A 587 -8.19 10.37 23.44
C GLU A 587 -6.86 11.10 23.62
N ALA A 588 -5.74 10.37 23.76
CA ALA A 588 -4.39 10.94 23.79
C ALA A 588 -3.92 11.34 22.37
N GLY A 589 -4.64 12.26 21.74
CA GLY A 589 -4.45 12.81 20.42
C GLY A 589 -5.19 14.14 20.28
N VAL A 590 -5.12 14.75 19.09
CA VAL A 590 -5.84 15.99 18.78
C VAL A 590 -7.33 15.73 18.59
N ILE A 591 -8.14 16.79 18.75
CA ILE A 591 -9.62 16.73 18.64
C ILE A 591 -10.11 16.38 17.22
N ASN A 592 -9.31 16.61 16.19
CA ASN A 592 -9.74 16.50 14.80
C ASN A 592 -10.36 15.12 14.50
N GLY A 593 -11.57 15.15 13.95
CA GLY A 593 -12.39 13.96 13.69
C GLY A 593 -13.41 13.65 14.80
N TRP A 594 -13.13 13.97 16.07
CA TRP A 594 -14.09 13.84 17.17
C TRP A 594 -15.19 14.89 17.11
N GLU A 595 -14.90 16.07 16.53
CA GLU A 595 -15.85 17.20 16.33
C GLU A 595 -17.15 16.79 15.62
N LYS A 596 -17.10 15.67 14.87
CA LYS A 596 -18.29 15.07 14.25
C LYS A 596 -19.32 14.58 15.28
N TYR A 597 -18.88 14.20 16.47
CA TYR A 597 -19.68 13.52 17.49
C TYR A 597 -19.89 14.37 18.73
N ILE A 598 -18.99 15.32 19.02
CA ILE A 598 -18.97 16.09 20.27
C ILE A 598 -18.85 17.57 20.00
N LYS A 599 -19.15 18.39 21.03
CA LYS A 599 -18.74 19.80 21.08
C LYS A 599 -17.28 19.90 21.52
N ASN A 600 -16.57 20.92 21.05
CA ASN A 600 -15.14 21.08 21.33
C ASN A 600 -14.82 21.17 22.83
N GLU A 601 -15.65 21.84 23.60
CA GLU A 601 -15.49 21.94 25.05
C GLU A 601 -15.60 20.61 25.78
N ASN A 602 -16.21 19.59 25.17
CA ASN A 602 -16.41 18.25 25.73
C ASN A 602 -15.26 17.27 25.41
N PHE A 603 -14.20 17.73 24.78
CA PHE A 603 -13.04 16.90 24.47
C PHE A 603 -11.95 16.97 25.55
N VAL A 604 -11.35 15.85 25.88
CA VAL A 604 -10.12 15.71 26.68
C VAL A 604 -9.06 15.07 25.82
N GLY A 605 -7.98 15.79 25.52
CA GLY A 605 -6.91 15.28 24.67
C GLY A 605 -5.74 16.24 24.57
N MET A 606 -4.94 16.08 23.52
CA MET A 606 -3.72 16.86 23.28
C MET A 606 -4.02 18.15 22.48
N SER A 607 -3.29 19.21 22.82
CA SER A 607 -3.29 20.48 22.07
C SER A 607 -1.87 20.95 21.73
N THR A 608 -0.86 20.22 22.21
CA THR A 608 0.57 20.47 22.00
C THR A 608 1.26 19.14 21.74
N PHE A 609 2.54 19.18 21.35
CA PHE A 609 3.38 17.99 21.34
C PHE A 609 3.56 17.44 22.76
N GLY A 610 3.97 16.16 22.82
CA GLY A 610 4.26 15.49 24.07
C GLY A 610 5.57 15.96 24.73
N GLU A 611 5.98 15.28 25.81
CA GLU A 611 7.23 15.52 26.53
C GLU A 611 7.89 14.20 26.97
N SER A 612 9.17 14.27 27.32
CA SER A 612 9.90 13.11 27.88
C SER A 612 9.61 12.92 29.35
N GLY A 613 9.14 11.75 29.73
CA GLY A 613 8.87 11.40 31.12
C GLY A 613 8.11 10.09 31.28
N PRO A 614 7.93 9.58 32.51
CA PRO A 614 7.10 8.41 32.76
C PRO A 614 5.67 8.64 32.27
N TYR A 615 5.10 7.69 31.54
CA TYR A 615 3.80 7.88 30.89
C TYR A 615 2.67 8.31 31.85
N LYS A 616 2.64 7.81 33.08
CA LYS A 616 1.64 8.20 34.08
C LYS A 616 1.72 9.67 34.46
N ASP A 617 2.94 10.22 34.50
CA ASP A 617 3.16 11.63 34.81
C ASP A 617 2.78 12.50 33.60
N LEU A 618 3.05 12.02 32.37
CA LEU A 618 2.62 12.68 31.15
C LEU A 618 1.09 12.79 31.06
N TYR A 619 0.35 11.69 31.33
CA TYR A 619 -1.11 11.73 31.36
C TYR A 619 -1.66 12.75 32.37
N LYS A 620 -1.04 12.85 33.56
CA LYS A 620 -1.39 13.87 34.56
C LYS A 620 -1.05 15.28 34.09
N HIS A 621 0.16 15.46 33.54
CA HIS A 621 0.63 16.76 33.04
C HIS A 621 -0.31 17.32 31.97
N PHE A 622 -0.67 16.50 30.97
CA PHE A 622 -1.59 16.88 29.90
C PHE A 622 -3.07 16.78 30.28
N LYS A 623 -3.38 16.47 31.54
CA LYS A 623 -4.75 16.36 32.08
C LYS A 623 -5.63 15.34 31.32
N ILE A 624 -5.03 14.30 30.76
CA ILE A 624 -5.76 13.20 30.15
C ILE A 624 -6.04 12.19 31.28
N THR A 625 -6.95 12.56 32.16
CA THR A 625 -7.27 11.83 33.38
C THR A 625 -8.77 11.72 33.60
N ASP A 626 -9.18 10.71 34.37
CA ASP A 626 -10.57 10.55 34.77
C ASP A 626 -11.08 11.72 35.62
N ASP A 627 -10.27 12.28 36.53
CA ASP A 627 -10.66 13.42 37.35
C ASP A 627 -10.95 14.67 36.51
N HIS A 628 -10.12 14.97 35.49
CA HIS A 628 -10.38 16.11 34.60
C HIS A 628 -11.61 15.88 33.69
N LEU A 629 -11.83 14.64 33.24
CA LEU A 629 -13.02 14.28 32.48
C LEU A 629 -14.28 14.41 33.35
N ILE A 630 -14.22 14.00 34.63
CA ILE A 630 -15.29 14.15 35.64
C ILE A 630 -15.65 15.62 35.84
N GLU A 631 -14.64 16.49 36.04
CA GLU A 631 -14.85 17.95 36.17
C GLU A 631 -15.62 18.53 34.98
N LYS A 632 -15.24 18.16 33.75
CA LYS A 632 -15.94 18.60 32.54
C LYS A 632 -17.38 18.12 32.47
N ILE A 633 -17.61 16.86 32.82
CA ILE A 633 -18.96 16.27 32.82
C ILE A 633 -19.86 16.97 33.84
N ILE A 634 -19.41 17.11 35.09
CA ILE A 634 -20.18 17.77 36.17
C ILE A 634 -20.49 19.25 35.81
N LYS A 635 -19.56 19.93 35.18
CA LYS A 635 -19.78 21.33 34.77
C LYS A 635 -20.83 21.48 33.66
N THR A 636 -21.03 20.44 32.86
CA THR A 636 -21.95 20.46 31.70
C THR A 636 -23.34 19.97 32.05
N LEU A 637 -23.47 18.99 32.98
CA LEU A 637 -24.73 18.45 33.48
C LEU A 637 -25.33 19.31 34.58
#